data_865e7bfee348b374dd0eafe7c202e183
#
_entry.id   865e7bfee348b374dd0eafe7c202e183
#
_cell.length_a   1.000
_cell.length_b   1.000
_cell.length_c   1.000
_cell.angle_alpha   90.00
_cell.angle_beta   90.00
_cell.angle_gamma   90.00
#
_symmetry.space_group_name_H-M   'P 1'
#
loop_
_entity.id
_entity.type
_entity.pdbx_description
1 polymer ?
#
loop_
_entity_poly.entity_id
_entity_poly.type
_entity_poly.pdbx_seq_one_letter_code
_entity_poly.pdbx_strand_id
1 'polypeptide(L)'
;MASKITIPDLKKIRVTDPLFSHYAGMVAKKMIPVQWEILNGKQGQSRCFCIDNFRIAGGTLQGEHRGVVFGDTDAYKWLEAVAYCANNGETEYIPQADELIEIIGQAQQPDGYLNTYFTVCHPELRWKNLTEGHELYSAGHLIEAAVAYYNATGKRRLLDIAAKFANLICQTFGDGEGQIPGYPGHQEIELALVKLWRVTGEERYLKTARFFLDCRGRTPNYLLREMNDPNHKVIFPELRNYDPSYSQSHVRPVEQKTMEGHAVRAMYQCSAMADLADIQQDEALRNACQTLWDNVTKRRMYITGGIGSSGLLERFTVDYDLPNDRMYCESCASIGLMMFGQRMAAMFRDASYYETVERALCNTVLGGVSAAGDRYFYVNPLEVWPANCKDHTSIEYLKPVRQPWFEVACCPANIARTLASLGQYIYAVDERSIYVNLLVGSTIETTLRDTDVRIEQRSGLMHGGALELDVRSSGTHPIVVRLRLPKWIEAPVFRLNGEEIQPAVENGYAVLAVNCAGEHHFTLSGSVPVHRCAANLCVRADVGRVALQKGPFVYCFEQQDNGENLAALRMAPDAAVEEKVPAEGLPGNLPELDVNGCRIVSTGVDDAELYADCVLRTEPCTLHAVPYGLWGNRTPGEMRVWVDTTIS
;
A
#
# COMPACT_ATOMS: atom_id res chain seq x y z
N MET A 1 13.93 25.97 -14.27
CA MET A 1 13.46 24.96 -13.31
C MET A 1 13.07 23.71 -14.08
N ALA A 2 13.38 22.51 -13.58
CA ALA A 2 12.89 21.29 -14.20
C ALA A 2 11.35 21.27 -14.11
N SER A 3 10.68 20.83 -15.19
CA SER A 3 9.21 20.74 -15.20
C SER A 3 8.72 19.73 -14.16
N LYS A 4 7.58 20.00 -13.52
CA LYS A 4 7.03 19.15 -12.46
C LYS A 4 6.58 17.80 -13.02
N ILE A 5 6.91 16.71 -12.31
CA ILE A 5 6.37 15.38 -12.61
C ILE A 5 4.97 15.27 -12.01
N THR A 6 4.02 14.78 -12.80
CA THR A 6 2.61 14.60 -12.42
C THR A 6 2.10 13.22 -12.82
N ILE A 7 1.04 12.77 -12.16
CA ILE A 7 0.30 11.57 -12.55
C ILE A 7 -0.64 11.96 -13.69
N PRO A 8 -0.65 11.21 -14.81
CA PRO A 8 -1.59 11.46 -15.91
C PRO A 8 -3.04 11.17 -15.50
N ASP A 9 -3.99 11.65 -16.29
CA ASP A 9 -5.41 11.35 -16.10
C ASP A 9 -5.64 9.83 -16.18
N LEU A 10 -6.14 9.22 -15.09
CA LEU A 10 -6.36 7.79 -14.99
C LEU A 10 -7.37 7.26 -16.03
N LYS A 11 -8.28 8.10 -16.53
CA LYS A 11 -9.21 7.74 -17.61
C LYS A 11 -8.50 7.37 -18.91
N LYS A 12 -7.27 7.84 -19.08
CA LYS A 12 -6.44 7.61 -20.27
C LYS A 12 -5.50 6.42 -20.14
N ILE A 13 -5.55 5.70 -19.01
CA ILE A 13 -4.72 4.54 -18.74
C ILE A 13 -5.59 3.29 -18.67
N ARG A 14 -5.17 2.20 -19.33
CA ARG A 14 -5.81 0.89 -19.23
C ARG A 14 -4.76 -0.16 -18.89
N VAL A 15 -5.05 -0.97 -17.88
CA VAL A 15 -4.22 -2.12 -17.50
C VAL A 15 -4.67 -3.33 -18.31
N THR A 16 -3.74 -3.97 -19.02
CA THR A 16 -3.99 -5.12 -19.91
C THR A 16 -3.19 -6.37 -19.52
N ASP A 17 -2.26 -6.25 -18.58
CA ASP A 17 -1.48 -7.35 -18.01
C ASP A 17 -2.40 -8.43 -17.41
N PRO A 18 -2.18 -9.72 -17.67
CA PRO A 18 -3.09 -10.78 -17.21
C PRO A 18 -3.30 -10.84 -15.70
N LEU A 19 -2.23 -10.60 -14.90
CA LEU A 19 -2.33 -10.59 -13.43
C LEU A 19 -3.03 -9.34 -12.94
N PHE A 20 -2.53 -8.18 -13.32
CA PHE A 20 -2.99 -6.91 -12.76
C PHE A 20 -4.36 -6.48 -13.29
N SER A 21 -4.73 -6.83 -14.54
CA SER A 21 -6.08 -6.61 -15.05
C SER A 21 -7.12 -7.50 -14.38
N HIS A 22 -6.74 -8.74 -14.01
CA HIS A 22 -7.61 -9.60 -13.19
C HIS A 22 -7.96 -8.90 -11.87
N TYR A 23 -6.95 -8.44 -11.11
CA TYR A 23 -7.17 -7.79 -9.82
C TYR A 23 -7.88 -6.44 -9.96
N ALA A 24 -7.52 -5.61 -10.92
CA ALA A 24 -8.20 -4.33 -11.17
C ALA A 24 -9.68 -4.53 -11.57
N GLY A 25 -9.97 -5.50 -12.46
CA GLY A 25 -11.34 -5.83 -12.86
C GLY A 25 -12.15 -6.48 -11.72
N MET A 26 -11.49 -7.25 -10.86
CA MET A 26 -12.11 -7.87 -9.69
C MET A 26 -12.61 -6.82 -8.67
N VAL A 27 -11.95 -5.65 -8.57
CA VAL A 27 -12.44 -4.59 -7.69
C VAL A 27 -13.86 -4.21 -8.05
N ALA A 28 -14.14 -3.89 -9.31
CA ALA A 28 -15.48 -3.50 -9.75
C ALA A 28 -16.49 -4.64 -9.65
N LYS A 29 -16.09 -5.87 -10.07
CA LYS A 29 -17.00 -7.01 -10.25
C LYS A 29 -17.26 -7.80 -8.97
N LYS A 30 -16.38 -7.71 -7.97
CA LYS A 30 -16.49 -8.51 -6.75
C LYS A 30 -16.28 -7.71 -5.47
N MET A 31 -15.18 -6.94 -5.35
CA MET A 31 -14.87 -6.27 -4.08
C MET A 31 -15.90 -5.19 -3.75
N ILE A 32 -16.23 -4.30 -4.68
CA ILE A 32 -17.22 -3.23 -4.49
C ILE A 32 -18.60 -3.79 -4.16
N PRO A 33 -19.17 -4.77 -4.90
CA PRO A 33 -20.45 -5.39 -4.53
C PRO A 33 -20.46 -6.00 -3.14
N VAL A 34 -19.45 -6.81 -2.80
CA VAL A 34 -19.36 -7.46 -1.49
C VAL A 34 -19.23 -6.43 -0.36
N GLN A 35 -18.37 -5.44 -0.54
CA GLN A 35 -18.19 -4.37 0.44
C GLN A 35 -19.47 -3.53 0.60
N TRP A 36 -20.21 -3.24 -0.47
CA TRP A 36 -21.49 -2.55 -0.40
C TRP A 36 -22.50 -3.29 0.48
N GLU A 37 -22.62 -4.60 0.33
CA GLU A 37 -23.51 -5.42 1.19
C GLU A 37 -23.07 -5.39 2.66
N ILE A 38 -21.75 -5.42 2.91
CA ILE A 38 -21.18 -5.31 4.26
C ILE A 38 -21.47 -3.93 4.88
N LEU A 39 -21.23 -2.84 4.12
CA LEU A 39 -21.49 -1.46 4.58
C LEU A 39 -22.97 -1.24 4.94
N ASN A 40 -23.90 -1.96 4.28
CA ASN A 40 -25.31 -1.96 4.56
C ASN A 40 -25.74 -2.98 5.63
N GLY A 41 -24.80 -3.65 6.31
CA GLY A 41 -25.11 -4.60 7.38
C GLY A 41 -25.78 -5.90 6.92
N LYS A 42 -25.73 -6.24 5.61
CA LYS A 42 -26.47 -7.36 5.02
C LYS A 42 -25.68 -8.68 4.97
N GLN A 43 -24.41 -8.71 5.29
CA GLN A 43 -23.61 -9.94 5.26
C GLN A 43 -23.26 -10.46 6.66
N GLY A 44 -23.99 -11.46 7.11
CA GLY A 44 -23.66 -12.46 8.15
C GLY A 44 -22.99 -11.91 9.41
N GLN A 45 -21.78 -12.37 9.69
CA GLN A 45 -21.00 -11.99 10.86
C GLN A 45 -20.22 -10.68 10.72
N SER A 46 -20.22 -10.08 9.55
CA SER A 46 -19.48 -8.84 9.28
C SER A 46 -20.24 -7.63 9.82
N ARG A 47 -19.68 -6.97 10.84
CA ARG A 47 -20.32 -5.87 11.56
C ARG A 47 -19.77 -4.52 11.09
N CYS A 48 -20.25 -4.01 9.96
CA CYS A 48 -20.07 -2.61 9.60
C CYS A 48 -21.39 -1.83 9.82
N PHE A 49 -21.31 -0.68 10.43
CA PHE A 49 -22.47 0.14 10.79
C PHE A 49 -22.39 1.56 10.21
N CYS A 50 -21.42 1.84 9.35
CA CYS A 50 -21.11 3.21 8.95
C CYS A 50 -22.28 3.91 8.24
N ILE A 51 -23.03 3.24 7.36
CA ILE A 51 -24.17 3.84 6.67
C ILE A 51 -25.33 4.15 7.66
N ASP A 52 -25.60 3.24 8.58
CA ASP A 52 -26.60 3.49 9.64
C ASP A 52 -26.15 4.64 10.55
N ASN A 53 -24.88 4.71 10.93
CA ASN A 53 -24.35 5.81 11.73
C ASN A 53 -24.51 7.17 11.02
N PHE A 54 -24.29 7.25 9.70
CA PHE A 54 -24.60 8.47 8.94
C PHE A 54 -26.09 8.81 8.96
N ARG A 55 -26.98 7.84 8.80
CA ARG A 55 -28.43 8.04 8.87
C ARG A 55 -28.87 8.51 10.27
N ILE A 56 -28.28 7.98 11.32
CA ILE A 56 -28.53 8.38 12.71
C ILE A 56 -28.04 9.82 12.93
N ALA A 57 -26.80 10.14 12.52
CA ALA A 57 -26.23 11.47 12.64
C ALA A 57 -27.01 12.53 11.83
N GLY A 58 -27.58 12.12 10.69
CA GLY A 58 -28.46 12.95 9.85
C GLY A 58 -29.93 12.99 10.27
N GLY A 59 -30.30 12.27 11.35
CA GLY A 59 -31.66 12.25 11.90
C GLY A 59 -32.69 11.48 11.06
N THR A 60 -32.28 10.71 10.06
CA THR A 60 -33.17 9.91 9.20
C THR A 60 -33.38 8.48 9.72
N LEU A 61 -32.58 8.04 10.69
CA LEU A 61 -32.73 6.79 11.43
C LEU A 61 -32.64 7.06 12.93
N GLN A 62 -33.47 6.41 13.74
CA GLN A 62 -33.37 6.44 15.19
C GLN A 62 -32.46 5.30 15.66
N GLY A 63 -31.53 5.57 16.57
CA GLY A 63 -30.62 4.56 17.12
C GLY A 63 -29.43 5.16 17.84
N GLU A 64 -28.50 4.29 18.23
CA GLU A 64 -27.23 4.63 18.83
C GLU A 64 -26.10 4.39 17.83
N HIS A 65 -25.02 5.17 17.91
CA HIS A 65 -23.79 4.92 17.14
C HIS A 65 -23.20 3.56 17.53
N ARG A 66 -22.74 2.79 16.54
CA ARG A 66 -22.13 1.48 16.73
C ARG A 66 -20.78 1.38 15.99
N GLY A 67 -19.88 0.57 16.54
CA GLY A 67 -18.56 0.34 15.97
C GLY A 67 -17.52 1.36 16.42
N VAL A 68 -16.42 1.43 15.68
CA VAL A 68 -15.23 2.22 16.04
C VAL A 68 -15.40 3.71 15.69
N VAL A 69 -14.66 4.57 16.40
CA VAL A 69 -14.74 6.04 16.27
C VAL A 69 -14.43 6.56 14.86
N PHE A 70 -13.70 5.81 14.05
CA PHE A 70 -13.33 6.13 12.67
C PHE A 70 -14.06 5.28 11.60
N GLY A 71 -15.15 4.61 11.98
CA GLY A 71 -15.93 3.75 11.07
C GLY A 71 -16.44 4.45 9.81
N ASP A 72 -16.62 5.76 9.84
CA ASP A 72 -17.01 6.58 8.69
C ASP A 72 -16.07 6.37 7.49
N THR A 73 -14.79 6.06 7.74
CA THR A 73 -13.78 5.89 6.70
C THR A 73 -13.97 4.68 5.81
N ASP A 74 -14.71 3.68 6.25
CA ASP A 74 -15.05 2.51 5.42
C ASP A 74 -15.90 2.96 4.22
N ALA A 75 -16.90 3.83 4.46
CA ALA A 75 -17.71 4.43 3.41
C ALA A 75 -16.88 5.31 2.46
N TYR A 76 -15.98 6.13 3.00
CA TYR A 76 -15.15 7.03 2.20
C TYR A 76 -14.19 6.27 1.28
N LYS A 77 -13.49 5.27 1.79
CA LYS A 77 -12.59 4.44 0.97
C LYS A 77 -13.34 3.62 -0.08
N TRP A 78 -14.55 3.15 0.23
CA TRP A 78 -15.41 2.51 -0.75
C TRP A 78 -15.79 3.47 -1.88
N LEU A 79 -16.22 4.71 -1.56
CA LEU A 79 -16.51 5.76 -2.56
C LEU A 79 -15.30 6.07 -3.44
N GLU A 80 -14.11 6.12 -2.86
CA GLU A 80 -12.86 6.32 -3.60
C GLU A 80 -12.58 5.16 -4.56
N ALA A 81 -12.79 3.91 -4.12
CA ALA A 81 -12.64 2.73 -4.97
C ALA A 81 -13.66 2.74 -6.15
N VAL A 82 -14.93 3.10 -5.88
CA VAL A 82 -15.95 3.27 -6.93
C VAL A 82 -15.53 4.35 -7.94
N ALA A 83 -14.99 5.45 -7.47
CA ALA A 83 -14.50 6.53 -8.33
C ALA A 83 -13.37 6.05 -9.27
N TYR A 84 -12.40 5.29 -8.72
CA TYR A 84 -11.32 4.74 -9.54
C TYR A 84 -11.80 3.67 -10.53
N CYS A 85 -12.79 2.85 -10.15
CA CYS A 85 -13.44 1.94 -11.09
C CYS A 85 -14.13 2.70 -12.24
N ALA A 86 -14.79 3.83 -11.95
CA ALA A 86 -15.41 4.67 -12.97
C ALA A 86 -14.39 5.25 -13.97
N ASN A 87 -13.16 5.58 -13.54
CA ASN A 87 -12.06 5.96 -14.44
C ASN A 87 -11.71 4.83 -15.43
N ASN A 88 -11.88 3.58 -15.01
CA ASN A 88 -11.64 2.39 -15.85
C ASN A 88 -12.86 2.03 -16.74
N GLY A 89 -13.96 2.81 -16.68
CA GLY A 89 -15.19 2.59 -17.44
C GLY A 89 -16.25 1.75 -16.70
N GLU A 90 -15.98 1.30 -15.48
CA GLU A 90 -16.89 0.49 -14.66
C GLU A 90 -17.77 1.42 -13.80
N THR A 91 -18.99 1.73 -14.28
CA THR A 91 -19.87 2.76 -13.69
C THR A 91 -21.11 2.21 -12.98
N GLU A 92 -21.23 0.89 -12.84
CA GLU A 92 -22.41 0.21 -12.30
C GLU A 92 -22.80 0.71 -10.90
N TYR A 93 -21.81 1.02 -10.05
CA TYR A 93 -22.03 1.45 -8.67
C TYR A 93 -22.07 2.96 -8.44
N ILE A 94 -22.07 3.77 -9.52
CA ILE A 94 -22.23 5.23 -9.42
C ILE A 94 -23.59 5.63 -8.79
N PRO A 95 -24.74 4.99 -9.12
CA PRO A 95 -26.01 5.32 -8.45
C PRO A 95 -25.97 5.09 -6.93
N GLN A 96 -25.37 3.98 -6.46
CA GLN A 96 -25.23 3.69 -5.03
C GLN A 96 -24.26 4.67 -4.36
N ALA A 97 -23.21 5.07 -5.05
CA ALA A 97 -22.30 6.10 -4.56
C ALA A 97 -23.00 7.47 -4.43
N ASP A 98 -23.84 7.85 -5.39
CA ASP A 98 -24.65 9.07 -5.30
C ASP A 98 -25.62 9.02 -4.10
N GLU A 99 -26.30 7.88 -3.89
CA GLU A 99 -27.17 7.68 -2.71
C GLU A 99 -26.38 7.85 -1.40
N LEU A 100 -25.22 7.20 -1.28
CA LEU A 100 -24.39 7.29 -0.09
C LEU A 100 -23.88 8.72 0.14
N ILE A 101 -23.52 9.44 -0.93
CA ILE A 101 -23.11 10.86 -0.85
C ILE A 101 -24.22 11.73 -0.27
N GLU A 102 -25.49 11.50 -0.65
CA GLU A 102 -26.60 12.25 -0.07
C GLU A 102 -26.83 11.91 1.41
N ILE A 103 -26.68 10.64 1.80
CA ILE A 103 -26.75 10.21 3.21
C ILE A 103 -25.64 10.90 4.03
N ILE A 104 -24.40 10.90 3.52
CA ILE A 104 -23.28 11.62 4.14
C ILE A 104 -23.55 13.13 4.25
N GLY A 105 -24.12 13.73 3.19
CA GLY A 105 -24.47 15.15 3.17
C GLY A 105 -25.52 15.52 4.20
N GLN A 106 -26.48 14.65 4.48
CA GLN A 106 -27.49 14.85 5.53
C GLN A 106 -26.90 14.80 6.94
N ALA A 107 -25.82 14.01 7.16
CA ALA A 107 -25.11 13.94 8.44
C ALA A 107 -24.24 15.17 8.74
N GLN A 108 -23.90 15.98 7.71
CA GLN A 108 -23.04 17.14 7.89
C GLN A 108 -23.73 18.23 8.70
N GLN A 109 -23.07 18.67 9.77
CA GLN A 109 -23.58 19.72 10.66
C GLN A 109 -23.62 21.10 9.97
N PRO A 110 -24.44 22.04 10.45
CA PRO A 110 -24.59 23.37 9.83
C PRO A 110 -23.28 24.13 9.65
N ASP A 111 -22.34 24.00 10.58
CA ASP A 111 -21.01 24.63 10.54
C ASP A 111 -20.02 23.92 9.60
N GLY A 112 -20.40 22.76 9.04
CA GLY A 112 -19.59 21.96 8.14
C GLY A 112 -18.93 20.75 8.77
N TYR A 113 -19.03 20.55 10.07
CA TYR A 113 -18.48 19.40 10.77
C TYR A 113 -19.10 18.10 10.30
N LEU A 114 -18.29 17.05 10.19
CA LEU A 114 -18.75 15.71 9.78
C LEU A 114 -17.91 14.63 10.44
N ASN A 115 -18.48 13.98 11.44
CA ASN A 115 -17.99 12.77 12.08
C ASN A 115 -19.17 12.18 12.87
N THR A 116 -19.54 10.94 12.57
CA THR A 116 -20.75 10.35 13.13
C THR A 116 -20.64 10.04 14.61
N TYR A 117 -19.47 9.56 15.07
CA TYR A 117 -19.26 9.22 16.49
C TYR A 117 -19.42 10.44 17.41
N PHE A 118 -18.69 11.52 17.14
CA PHE A 118 -18.79 12.71 17.97
C PHE A 118 -20.15 13.40 17.84
N THR A 119 -20.74 13.41 16.64
CA THR A 119 -22.08 14.01 16.46
C THR A 119 -23.14 13.30 17.28
N VAL A 120 -23.12 11.96 17.34
CA VAL A 120 -24.15 11.16 18.00
C VAL A 120 -23.86 10.94 19.47
N CYS A 121 -22.62 10.59 19.83
CA CYS A 121 -22.29 10.15 21.19
C CYS A 121 -21.76 11.27 22.08
N HIS A 122 -20.90 12.14 21.55
CA HIS A 122 -20.08 13.04 22.36
C HIS A 122 -19.84 14.40 21.67
N PRO A 123 -20.89 15.16 21.35
CA PRO A 123 -20.72 16.46 20.67
C PRO A 123 -19.89 17.46 21.48
N GLU A 124 -19.88 17.33 22.81
CA GLU A 124 -19.06 18.14 23.72
C GLU A 124 -17.56 17.84 23.67
N LEU A 125 -17.18 16.68 23.14
CA LEU A 125 -15.78 16.25 23.01
C LEU A 125 -15.16 16.52 21.63
N ARG A 126 -15.89 17.11 20.70
CA ARG A 126 -15.43 17.51 19.38
C ARG A 126 -14.13 18.33 19.50
N TRP A 127 -13.08 17.90 18.79
CA TRP A 127 -11.72 18.47 18.77
C TRP A 127 -10.96 18.40 20.13
N LYS A 128 -11.45 17.63 21.10
CA LYS A 128 -10.83 17.52 22.43
C LYS A 128 -10.05 16.23 22.67
N ASN A 129 -10.02 15.34 21.70
CA ASN A 129 -9.22 14.11 21.73
C ASN A 129 -8.61 13.87 20.34
N LEU A 130 -7.57 14.66 20.00
CA LEU A 130 -6.90 14.53 18.71
C LEU A 130 -6.04 13.26 18.65
N THR A 131 -5.57 12.77 19.78
CA THR A 131 -4.70 11.59 19.87
C THR A 131 -5.42 10.32 19.45
N GLU A 132 -6.67 10.12 19.90
CA GLU A 132 -7.44 8.89 19.72
C GLU A 132 -8.69 9.08 18.85
N GLY A 133 -9.26 10.29 18.78
CA GLY A 133 -10.58 10.57 18.21
C GLY A 133 -10.70 10.45 16.69
N HIS A 134 -9.57 10.43 15.97
CA HIS A 134 -9.52 10.22 14.51
C HIS A 134 -10.39 11.17 13.66
N GLU A 135 -10.82 12.32 14.19
CA GLU A 135 -11.65 13.29 13.45
C GLU A 135 -10.97 13.78 12.17
N LEU A 136 -9.67 14.17 12.28
CA LEU A 136 -8.86 14.64 11.17
C LEU A 136 -8.49 13.51 10.19
N TYR A 137 -8.27 12.29 10.68
CA TYR A 137 -8.08 11.11 9.84
C TYR A 137 -9.32 10.82 8.99
N SER A 138 -10.50 10.84 9.60
CA SER A 138 -11.78 10.63 8.89
C SER A 138 -12.03 11.73 7.87
N ALA A 139 -11.74 13.00 8.21
CA ALA A 139 -11.81 14.11 7.27
C ALA A 139 -10.83 13.94 6.09
N GLY A 140 -9.64 13.42 6.32
CA GLY A 140 -8.67 13.12 5.28
C GLY A 140 -9.22 12.14 4.25
N HIS A 141 -9.74 10.99 4.68
CA HIS A 141 -10.33 10.00 3.77
C HIS A 141 -11.59 10.50 3.04
N LEU A 142 -12.40 11.35 3.69
CA LEU A 142 -13.50 12.03 3.00
C LEU A 142 -12.99 12.89 1.85
N ILE A 143 -11.94 13.68 2.09
CA ILE A 143 -11.34 14.57 1.08
C ILE A 143 -10.74 13.74 -0.07
N GLU A 144 -10.01 12.65 0.23
CA GLU A 144 -9.46 11.76 -0.80
C GLU A 144 -10.57 11.19 -1.70
N ALA A 145 -11.64 10.66 -1.09
CA ALA A 145 -12.81 10.17 -1.81
C ALA A 145 -13.47 11.26 -2.66
N ALA A 146 -13.61 12.47 -2.11
CA ALA A 146 -14.26 13.60 -2.80
C ALA A 146 -13.47 14.05 -4.02
N VAL A 147 -12.15 14.15 -3.91
CA VAL A 147 -11.27 14.48 -5.03
C VAL A 147 -11.32 13.39 -6.10
N ALA A 148 -11.23 12.12 -5.71
CA ALA A 148 -11.31 11.00 -6.64
C ALA A 148 -12.66 10.97 -7.38
N TYR A 149 -13.77 11.13 -6.65
CA TYR A 149 -15.12 11.10 -7.22
C TYR A 149 -15.38 12.27 -8.18
N TYR A 150 -14.92 13.47 -7.81
CA TYR A 150 -15.01 14.65 -8.70
C TYR A 150 -14.18 14.45 -9.97
N ASN A 151 -12.95 13.99 -9.88
CA ASN A 151 -12.10 13.73 -11.05
C ASN A 151 -12.69 12.66 -11.96
N ALA A 152 -13.31 11.62 -11.39
CA ALA A 152 -13.90 10.52 -12.14
C ALA A 152 -15.22 10.93 -12.83
N THR A 153 -16.09 11.67 -12.15
CA THR A 153 -17.48 11.89 -12.59
C THR A 153 -17.81 13.33 -12.99
N GLY A 154 -17.03 14.31 -12.55
CA GLY A 154 -17.33 15.74 -12.64
C GLY A 154 -18.40 16.21 -11.64
N LYS A 155 -18.99 15.31 -10.83
CA LYS A 155 -20.03 15.65 -9.85
C LYS A 155 -19.43 16.31 -8.62
N ARG A 156 -19.92 17.48 -8.24
CA ARG A 156 -19.33 18.31 -7.18
C ARG A 156 -19.84 18.00 -5.77
N ARG A 157 -20.96 17.28 -5.64
CA ARG A 157 -21.68 17.16 -4.35
C ARG A 157 -20.77 16.70 -3.19
N LEU A 158 -20.01 15.63 -3.38
CA LEU A 158 -19.07 15.15 -2.35
C LEU A 158 -17.91 16.11 -2.11
N LEU A 159 -17.41 16.74 -3.19
CA LEU A 159 -16.34 17.74 -3.09
C LEU A 159 -16.81 18.98 -2.29
N ASP A 160 -18.06 19.42 -2.46
CA ASP A 160 -18.62 20.56 -1.73
C ASP A 160 -18.81 20.24 -0.24
N ILE A 161 -19.24 19.01 0.09
CA ILE A 161 -19.30 18.49 1.47
C ILE A 161 -17.90 18.48 2.11
N ALA A 162 -16.92 17.90 1.43
CA ALA A 162 -15.54 17.80 1.92
C ALA A 162 -14.89 19.18 2.06
N ALA A 163 -15.09 20.09 1.10
CA ALA A 163 -14.57 21.45 1.15
C ALA A 163 -15.16 22.25 2.31
N LYS A 164 -16.46 22.08 2.61
CA LYS A 164 -17.10 22.74 3.76
C LYS A 164 -16.47 22.27 5.07
N PHE A 165 -16.20 20.96 5.22
CA PHE A 165 -15.52 20.43 6.39
C PHE A 165 -14.04 20.87 6.45
N ALA A 166 -13.31 20.84 5.34
CA ALA A 166 -11.93 21.31 5.26
C ALA A 166 -11.82 22.81 5.62
N ASN A 167 -12.78 23.66 5.20
CA ASN A 167 -12.82 25.07 5.58
C ASN A 167 -12.96 25.25 7.09
N LEU A 168 -13.83 24.48 7.73
CA LEU A 168 -13.95 24.47 9.18
C LEU A 168 -12.64 24.06 9.86
N ILE A 169 -11.98 23.01 9.37
CA ILE A 169 -10.67 22.57 9.88
C ILE A 169 -9.64 23.70 9.77
N CYS A 170 -9.55 24.38 8.62
CA CYS A 170 -8.64 25.51 8.43
C CYS A 170 -8.93 26.69 9.35
N GLN A 171 -10.17 26.90 9.76
CA GLN A 171 -10.56 27.94 10.73
C GLN A 171 -10.25 27.51 12.16
N THR A 172 -10.41 26.22 12.48
CA THR A 172 -10.26 25.67 13.84
C THR A 172 -8.80 25.51 14.25
N PHE A 173 -7.93 25.06 13.32
CA PHE A 173 -6.54 24.72 13.62
C PHE A 173 -5.56 25.78 13.11
N GLY A 174 -4.58 26.15 13.95
CA GLY A 174 -3.57 27.14 13.64
C GLY A 174 -2.87 27.68 14.87
N ASP A 175 -1.99 28.67 14.66
CA ASP A 175 -1.29 29.41 15.72
C ASP A 175 -1.98 30.78 15.98
N GLY A 176 -3.15 31.07 15.36
CA GLY A 176 -3.92 32.30 15.53
C GLY A 176 -4.74 32.33 16.82
N GLU A 177 -5.24 33.51 17.18
CA GLU A 177 -6.10 33.70 18.34
C GLU A 177 -7.38 32.86 18.21
N GLY A 178 -7.68 32.04 19.22
CA GLY A 178 -8.84 31.15 19.23
C GLY A 178 -8.69 29.85 18.42
N GLN A 179 -7.57 29.65 17.73
CA GLN A 179 -7.28 28.42 17.03
C GLN A 179 -6.61 27.37 17.95
N ILE A 180 -6.76 26.11 17.58
CA ILE A 180 -6.16 24.97 18.29
C ILE A 180 -4.76 24.71 17.72
N PRO A 181 -3.67 24.81 18.49
CA PRO A 181 -2.32 24.52 18.03
C PRO A 181 -2.03 23.00 18.09
N GLY A 182 -3.01 22.20 17.68
CA GLY A 182 -2.97 20.74 17.66
C GLY A 182 -2.76 20.17 16.27
N TYR A 183 -2.58 18.87 16.21
CA TYR A 183 -2.38 18.11 14.97
C TYR A 183 -2.98 16.70 15.13
N PRO A 184 -3.27 15.97 14.02
CA PRO A 184 -3.92 14.65 14.12
C PRO A 184 -3.05 13.64 14.85
N GLY A 185 -3.64 12.82 15.69
CA GLY A 185 -3.00 11.63 16.26
C GLY A 185 -2.68 10.61 15.16
N HIS A 186 -3.63 10.40 14.24
CA HIS A 186 -3.41 9.62 13.02
C HIS A 186 -3.35 10.55 11.81
N GLN A 187 -2.21 10.54 11.13
CA GLN A 187 -1.95 11.30 9.90
C GLN A 187 -2.83 10.78 8.76
N GLU A 188 -3.29 11.63 7.93
CA GLU A 188 -4.02 11.45 6.67
C GLU A 188 -4.45 12.81 6.10
N ILE A 189 -4.93 13.71 6.98
CA ILE A 189 -5.47 15.01 6.57
C ILE A 189 -4.42 15.86 5.83
N GLU A 190 -3.14 15.72 6.17
CA GLU A 190 -2.07 16.50 5.59
C GLU A 190 -1.94 16.23 4.08
N LEU A 191 -1.88 14.95 3.68
CA LEU A 191 -1.79 14.58 2.27
C LEU A 191 -3.11 14.84 1.51
N ALA A 192 -4.25 14.68 2.18
CA ALA A 192 -5.57 14.92 1.61
C ALA A 192 -5.80 16.40 1.31
N LEU A 193 -5.40 17.30 2.21
CA LEU A 193 -5.47 18.75 1.98
C LEU A 193 -4.60 19.19 0.79
N VAL A 194 -3.45 18.57 0.57
CA VAL A 194 -2.63 18.81 -0.64
C VAL A 194 -3.39 18.40 -1.90
N LYS A 195 -4.08 17.25 -1.89
CA LYS A 195 -4.92 16.83 -3.02
C LYS A 195 -6.09 17.80 -3.26
N LEU A 196 -6.73 18.26 -2.19
CA LEU A 196 -7.82 19.22 -2.28
C LEU A 196 -7.34 20.58 -2.85
N TRP A 197 -6.16 21.07 -2.41
CA TRP A 197 -5.52 22.24 -2.97
C TRP A 197 -5.26 22.10 -4.48
N ARG A 198 -4.75 20.95 -4.94
CA ARG A 198 -4.49 20.71 -6.37
C ARG A 198 -5.76 20.84 -7.24
N VAL A 199 -6.93 20.51 -6.70
CA VAL A 199 -8.20 20.55 -7.44
C VAL A 199 -8.87 21.92 -7.34
N THR A 200 -8.76 22.59 -6.18
CA THR A 200 -9.50 23.83 -5.91
C THR A 200 -8.67 25.11 -6.09
N GLY A 201 -7.35 25.01 -5.99
CA GLY A 201 -6.44 26.18 -5.96
C GLY A 201 -6.47 26.97 -4.65
N GLU A 202 -7.18 26.52 -3.62
CA GLU A 202 -7.37 27.24 -2.36
C GLU A 202 -6.16 27.11 -1.44
N GLU A 203 -5.32 28.12 -1.38
CA GLU A 203 -4.05 28.16 -0.63
C GLU A 203 -4.19 27.84 0.88
N ARG A 204 -5.38 28.06 1.46
CA ARG A 204 -5.62 27.74 2.88
C ARG A 204 -5.40 26.26 3.19
N TYR A 205 -5.72 25.36 2.26
CA TYR A 205 -5.54 23.92 2.44
C TYR A 205 -4.05 23.54 2.51
N LEU A 206 -3.24 24.10 1.62
CA LEU A 206 -1.79 23.88 1.63
C LEU A 206 -1.14 24.44 2.90
N LYS A 207 -1.58 25.63 3.36
CA LYS A 207 -1.10 26.24 4.61
C LYS A 207 -1.46 25.39 5.83
N THR A 208 -2.66 24.82 5.89
CA THR A 208 -3.10 23.99 7.02
C THR A 208 -2.37 22.64 7.00
N ALA A 209 -2.15 22.01 5.84
CA ALA A 209 -1.33 20.80 5.72
C ALA A 209 0.10 21.06 6.25
N ARG A 210 0.72 22.17 5.86
CA ARG A 210 2.03 22.60 6.36
C ARG A 210 2.02 22.85 7.86
N PHE A 211 1.01 23.53 8.38
CA PHE A 211 0.86 23.81 9.81
C PHE A 211 0.85 22.52 10.63
N PHE A 212 0.10 21.49 10.23
CA PHE A 212 0.07 20.22 10.96
C PHE A 212 1.43 19.54 11.03
N LEU A 213 2.23 19.57 9.96
CA LEU A 213 3.60 19.06 10.00
C LEU A 213 4.53 19.89 10.87
N ASP A 214 4.45 21.22 10.78
CA ASP A 214 5.31 22.13 11.55
C ASP A 214 4.97 22.16 13.04
N CYS A 215 3.70 21.89 13.39
CA CYS A 215 3.23 21.82 14.77
C CYS A 215 3.61 20.49 15.44
N ARG A 216 3.66 19.40 14.66
CA ARG A 216 3.99 18.06 15.17
C ARG A 216 5.38 18.01 15.79
N GLY A 217 5.46 17.43 16.98
CA GLY A 217 6.72 17.28 17.72
C GLY A 217 7.29 18.57 18.33
N ARG A 218 6.51 19.67 18.35
CA ARG A 218 6.89 20.87 19.13
C ARG A 218 6.91 20.57 20.63
N THR A 219 7.68 21.35 21.37
CA THR A 219 7.73 21.29 22.84
C THR A 219 6.99 22.51 23.42
N PRO A 220 6.01 22.33 24.34
CA PRO A 220 5.51 21.05 24.87
C PRO A 220 4.73 20.25 23.83
N ASN A 221 4.84 18.91 23.89
CA ASN A 221 4.14 18.01 22.95
C ASN A 221 2.63 18.07 23.20
N TYR A 222 1.88 18.39 22.14
CA TYR A 222 0.43 18.58 22.24
C TYR A 222 -0.31 17.30 22.62
N LEU A 223 -0.05 16.18 21.90
CA LEU A 223 -0.74 14.91 22.13
C LEU A 223 -0.40 14.32 23.52
N LEU A 224 0.87 14.42 23.94
CA LEU A 224 1.26 13.99 25.28
C LEU A 224 0.58 14.81 26.39
N ARG A 225 0.43 16.12 26.19
CA ARG A 225 -0.30 16.99 27.12
C ARG A 225 -1.77 16.62 27.17
N GLU A 226 -2.39 16.35 26.01
CA GLU A 226 -3.78 15.91 25.90
C GLU A 226 -4.01 14.59 26.66
N MET A 227 -3.14 13.57 26.41
CA MET A 227 -3.25 12.27 27.08
C MET A 227 -3.01 12.33 28.60
N ASN A 228 -2.29 13.32 29.09
CA ASN A 228 -2.04 13.55 30.52
C ASN A 228 -3.09 14.47 31.18
N ASP A 229 -4.07 14.97 30.44
CA ASP A 229 -5.16 15.76 31.02
C ASP A 229 -6.01 14.86 31.93
N PRO A 230 -6.25 15.23 33.21
CA PRO A 230 -7.13 14.45 34.11
C PRO A 230 -8.55 14.23 33.61
N ASN A 231 -9.01 15.08 32.69
CA ASN A 231 -10.35 14.98 32.08
C ASN A 231 -10.33 14.24 30.73
N HIS A 232 -9.16 13.72 30.30
CA HIS A 232 -9.04 12.99 29.05
C HIS A 232 -9.95 11.76 29.06
N LYS A 233 -10.78 11.65 28.04
CA LYS A 233 -11.64 10.49 27.86
C LYS A 233 -10.96 9.46 26.97
N VAL A 234 -10.48 8.39 27.59
CA VAL A 234 -9.80 7.29 26.91
C VAL A 234 -10.77 6.59 25.95
N ILE A 235 -10.40 6.48 24.68
CA ILE A 235 -11.11 5.71 23.65
C ILE A 235 -10.41 4.35 23.46
N PHE A 236 -9.08 4.33 23.43
CA PHE A 236 -8.26 3.14 23.25
C PHE A 236 -7.43 2.85 24.51
N PRO A 237 -7.86 1.89 25.37
CA PRO A 237 -7.18 1.57 26.63
C PRO A 237 -5.70 1.22 26.49
N GLU A 238 -5.30 0.68 25.34
CA GLU A 238 -3.92 0.34 25.01
C GLU A 238 -3.00 1.56 24.87
N LEU A 239 -3.54 2.76 24.70
CA LEU A 239 -2.80 4.01 24.63
C LEU A 239 -2.66 4.72 25.99
N ARG A 240 -3.06 4.12 27.12
CA ARG A 240 -2.94 4.72 28.45
C ARG A 240 -1.50 5.18 28.79
N ASN A 241 -0.50 4.44 28.32
CA ASN A 241 0.90 4.81 28.45
C ASN A 241 1.42 5.39 27.13
N TYR A 242 0.76 6.44 26.63
CA TYR A 242 1.06 7.03 25.34
C TYR A 242 2.52 7.46 25.23
N ASP A 243 3.18 6.94 24.20
CA ASP A 243 4.51 7.36 23.78
C ASP A 243 4.38 8.22 22.49
N PRO A 244 4.87 9.46 22.48
CA PRO A 244 4.79 10.34 21.31
C PRO A 244 5.38 9.75 20.02
N SER A 245 6.29 8.79 20.11
CA SER A 245 6.81 8.10 18.92
C SER A 245 5.73 7.33 18.17
N TYR A 246 4.70 6.87 18.87
CA TYR A 246 3.56 6.14 18.27
C TYR A 246 2.89 6.92 17.14
N SER A 247 2.73 8.24 17.31
CA SER A 247 2.15 9.16 16.32
C SER A 247 3.23 10.02 15.64
N GLN A 248 4.50 9.56 15.58
CA GLN A 248 5.63 10.29 14.99
C GLN A 248 5.76 11.73 15.50
N SER A 249 5.44 11.97 16.79
CA SER A 249 5.46 13.31 17.41
C SER A 249 6.51 13.47 18.50
N HIS A 250 7.42 12.49 18.66
CA HIS A 250 8.53 12.52 19.63
C HIS A 250 9.55 13.62 19.36
N VAL A 251 9.77 13.96 18.08
CA VAL A 251 10.56 15.10 17.59
C VAL A 251 9.89 15.64 16.32
N ARG A 252 10.31 16.84 15.89
CA ARG A 252 9.77 17.44 14.66
C ARG A 252 10.03 16.56 13.43
N PRO A 253 9.11 16.48 12.45
CA PRO A 253 9.26 15.63 11.27
C PRO A 253 10.59 15.81 10.52
N VAL A 254 11.10 17.05 10.42
CA VAL A 254 12.40 17.36 9.80
C VAL A 254 13.61 16.88 10.59
N GLU A 255 13.44 16.53 11.85
CA GLU A 255 14.51 16.07 12.75
C GLU A 255 14.52 14.54 12.94
N GLN A 256 13.49 13.84 12.46
CA GLN A 256 13.36 12.39 12.56
C GLN A 256 14.45 11.69 11.75
N LYS A 257 15.06 10.65 12.34
CA LYS A 257 16.17 9.88 11.74
C LYS A 257 15.79 8.43 11.45
N THR A 258 14.79 7.92 12.16
CA THR A 258 14.32 6.54 12.10
C THR A 258 12.80 6.51 11.98
N MET A 259 12.28 5.48 11.30
CA MET A 259 10.85 5.22 11.25
C MET A 259 10.37 4.66 12.57
N GLU A 260 9.57 5.42 13.30
CA GLU A 260 9.07 5.06 14.61
C GLU A 260 7.55 4.93 14.64
N GLY A 261 7.03 4.24 15.65
CA GLY A 261 5.61 4.16 15.94
C GLY A 261 4.79 3.38 14.92
N HIS A 262 3.53 3.70 14.83
CA HIS A 262 2.57 3.02 13.96
C HIS A 262 2.94 3.20 12.47
N ALA A 263 3.01 2.09 11.74
CA ALA A 263 3.60 2.08 10.40
C ALA A 263 2.77 2.86 9.37
N VAL A 264 1.43 2.76 9.39
CA VAL A 264 0.56 3.50 8.45
C VAL A 264 0.66 5.00 8.69
N ARG A 265 0.60 5.43 9.96
CA ARG A 265 0.75 6.86 10.34
C ARG A 265 2.05 7.45 9.80
N ALA A 266 3.16 6.70 9.96
CA ALA A 266 4.47 7.11 9.46
C ALA A 266 4.48 7.28 7.93
N MET A 267 3.91 6.34 7.18
CA MET A 267 3.87 6.41 5.71
C MET A 267 3.00 7.56 5.19
N TYR A 268 1.88 7.82 5.83
CA TYR A 268 1.01 8.94 5.46
C TYR A 268 1.66 10.29 5.77
N GLN A 269 2.33 10.41 6.94
CA GLN A 269 3.15 11.59 7.24
C GLN A 269 4.24 11.82 6.18
N CYS A 270 5.03 10.78 5.85
CA CYS A 270 6.10 10.88 4.88
C CYS A 270 5.58 11.23 3.48
N SER A 271 4.39 10.73 3.10
CA SER A 271 3.74 11.09 1.85
C SER A 271 3.39 12.58 1.80
N ALA A 272 2.85 13.14 2.89
CA ALA A 272 2.58 14.57 2.99
C ALA A 272 3.87 15.41 3.01
N MET A 273 4.90 14.95 3.74
CA MET A 273 6.22 15.60 3.75
C MET A 273 6.81 15.68 2.35
N ALA A 274 6.76 14.59 1.57
CA ALA A 274 7.28 14.56 0.21
C ALA A 274 6.49 15.48 -0.74
N ASP A 275 5.15 15.49 -0.65
CA ASP A 275 4.31 16.41 -1.42
C ASP A 275 4.67 17.89 -1.12
N LEU A 276 4.78 18.27 0.17
CA LEU A 276 5.11 19.64 0.57
C LEU A 276 6.56 20.02 0.25
N ALA A 277 7.50 19.08 0.40
CA ALA A 277 8.89 19.29 0.00
C ALA A 277 9.01 19.64 -1.49
N ASP A 278 8.30 18.90 -2.34
CA ASP A 278 8.30 19.15 -3.80
C ASP A 278 7.58 20.44 -4.17
N ILE A 279 6.40 20.71 -3.59
CA ILE A 279 5.60 21.91 -3.90
C ILE A 279 6.30 23.19 -3.46
N GLN A 280 6.87 23.20 -2.25
CA GLN A 280 7.46 24.36 -1.62
C GLN A 280 8.97 24.46 -1.82
N GLN A 281 9.61 23.47 -2.47
CA GLN A 281 11.05 23.35 -2.65
C GLN A 281 11.80 23.42 -1.30
N ASP A 282 11.24 22.71 -0.29
CA ASP A 282 11.76 22.67 1.09
C ASP A 282 12.82 21.59 1.23
N GLU A 283 14.09 22.01 1.25
CA GLU A 283 15.25 21.11 1.38
C GLU A 283 15.29 20.38 2.73
N ALA A 284 14.77 20.95 3.81
CA ALA A 284 14.76 20.28 5.11
C ALA A 284 13.80 19.09 5.11
N LEU A 285 12.58 19.26 4.58
CA LEU A 285 11.64 18.16 4.37
C LEU A 285 12.18 17.13 3.39
N ARG A 286 12.79 17.58 2.28
CA ARG A 286 13.39 16.70 1.26
C ARG A 286 14.45 15.78 1.87
N ASN A 287 15.37 16.34 2.67
CA ASN A 287 16.43 15.58 3.34
C ASN A 287 15.88 14.63 4.41
N ALA A 288 14.85 15.04 5.15
CA ALA A 288 14.18 14.17 6.13
C ALA A 288 13.49 12.99 5.42
N CYS A 289 12.77 13.24 4.32
CA CYS A 289 12.18 12.17 3.51
C CYS A 289 13.23 11.15 3.04
N GLN A 290 14.37 11.61 2.52
CA GLN A 290 15.46 10.72 2.11
C GLN A 290 16.00 9.89 3.28
N THR A 291 16.23 10.53 4.44
CA THR A 291 16.73 9.86 5.65
C THR A 291 15.77 8.76 6.12
N LEU A 292 14.47 9.08 6.17
CA LEU A 292 13.43 8.14 6.60
C LEU A 292 13.22 7.02 5.58
N TRP A 293 13.27 7.33 4.27
CA TRP A 293 13.23 6.32 3.22
C TRP A 293 14.37 5.32 3.34
N ASP A 294 15.60 5.82 3.52
CA ASP A 294 16.78 4.98 3.68
C ASP A 294 16.69 4.10 4.93
N ASN A 295 16.18 4.62 6.04
CA ASN A 295 15.99 3.82 7.24
C ASN A 295 14.96 2.71 7.02
N VAL A 296 13.76 3.03 6.50
CA VAL A 296 12.72 2.01 6.32
C VAL A 296 13.13 0.95 5.32
N THR A 297 13.64 1.32 4.16
CA THR A 297 13.92 0.36 3.06
C THR A 297 15.18 -0.47 3.27
N LYS A 298 16.17 0.06 3.99
CA LYS A 298 17.47 -0.61 4.20
C LYS A 298 17.56 -1.36 5.52
N ARG A 299 16.61 -1.14 6.47
CA ARG A 299 16.74 -1.68 7.84
C ARG A 299 15.44 -2.21 8.46
N ARG A 300 14.24 -1.82 7.95
CA ARG A 300 12.95 -2.11 8.60
C ARG A 300 11.88 -2.67 7.65
N MET A 301 12.26 -2.97 6.42
CA MET A 301 11.38 -3.55 5.40
C MET A 301 11.68 -5.04 5.22
N TYR A 302 10.65 -5.84 5.18
CA TYR A 302 10.72 -7.26 4.85
C TYR A 302 10.94 -7.48 3.36
N ILE A 303 11.42 -8.68 3.00
CA ILE A 303 11.69 -9.05 1.60
C ILE A 303 10.47 -8.90 0.69
N THR A 304 9.26 -9.02 1.23
CA THR A 304 7.98 -8.86 0.52
C THR A 304 7.53 -7.41 0.35
N GLY A 305 8.29 -6.43 0.84
CA GLY A 305 7.86 -5.02 0.87
C GLY A 305 6.89 -4.71 2.02
N GLY A 306 6.68 -5.66 2.94
CA GLY A 306 5.95 -5.42 4.18
C GLY A 306 6.77 -4.58 5.16
N ILE A 307 6.09 -3.80 6.00
CA ILE A 307 6.68 -2.97 7.05
C ILE A 307 5.84 -3.01 8.33
N GLY A 308 6.48 -2.74 9.49
CA GLY A 308 5.85 -2.87 10.80
C GLY A 308 6.06 -4.27 11.36
N SER A 309 7.00 -4.41 12.31
CA SER A 309 7.47 -5.71 12.82
C SER A 309 6.76 -6.16 14.10
N SER A 310 5.88 -5.34 14.68
CA SER A 310 5.17 -5.66 15.91
C SER A 310 3.66 -5.53 15.81
N GLY A 311 2.92 -6.56 16.27
CA GLY A 311 1.48 -6.49 16.47
C GLY A 311 1.07 -5.56 17.62
N LEU A 312 2.00 -5.25 18.54
CA LEU A 312 1.73 -4.29 19.60
C LEU A 312 1.65 -2.88 19.00
N LEU A 313 0.45 -2.32 18.95
CA LEU A 313 0.17 -1.00 18.41
C LEU A 313 0.63 -0.85 16.94
N GLU A 314 0.68 -1.94 16.16
CA GLU A 314 0.91 -1.92 14.70
C GLU A 314 2.17 -1.16 14.26
N ARG A 315 3.25 -1.30 15.05
CA ARG A 315 4.38 -0.38 15.00
C ARG A 315 5.67 -0.97 14.48
N PHE A 316 6.57 -0.09 14.09
CA PHE A 316 7.99 -0.40 13.95
C PHE A 316 8.63 -0.70 15.33
N THR A 317 9.61 -1.59 15.32
CA THR A 317 10.52 -1.84 16.42
C THR A 317 11.90 -1.21 16.11
N VAL A 318 12.99 -1.85 16.47
CA VAL A 318 14.35 -1.39 16.20
C VAL A 318 14.84 -1.84 14.83
N ASP A 319 15.93 -1.24 14.33
CA ASP A 319 16.55 -1.63 13.08
C ASP A 319 16.91 -3.12 13.08
N TYR A 320 16.63 -3.82 11.97
CA TYR A 320 16.88 -5.24 11.72
C TYR A 320 16.06 -6.22 12.58
N ASP A 321 15.11 -5.75 13.38
CA ASP A 321 14.18 -6.62 14.10
C ASP A 321 13.01 -6.98 13.17
N LEU A 322 13.20 -8.06 12.42
CA LEU A 322 12.30 -8.53 11.37
C LEU A 322 11.94 -10.02 11.59
N PRO A 323 11.18 -10.35 12.66
CA PRO A 323 10.71 -11.72 12.90
C PRO A 323 9.71 -12.15 11.82
N ASN A 324 9.67 -13.45 11.46
CA ASN A 324 8.86 -13.96 10.35
C ASN A 324 7.45 -14.41 10.76
N ASP A 325 7.28 -14.85 12.00
CA ASP A 325 6.06 -15.47 12.55
C ASP A 325 5.18 -14.51 13.36
N ARG A 326 5.75 -13.43 13.90
CA ARG A 326 5.09 -12.47 14.81
C ARG A 326 5.20 -11.02 14.36
N MET A 327 5.51 -10.81 13.10
CA MET A 327 5.45 -9.50 12.47
C MET A 327 4.01 -9.03 12.31
N TYR A 328 3.83 -7.77 11.98
CA TYR A 328 2.51 -7.26 11.63
C TYR A 328 2.34 -7.10 10.13
N CYS A 329 3.17 -6.29 9.48
CA CYS A 329 3.14 -6.07 8.03
C CYS A 329 1.73 -5.83 7.50
N GLU A 330 1.09 -4.82 8.07
CA GLU A 330 -0.26 -4.43 7.68
C GLU A 330 -0.34 -4.10 6.19
N SER A 331 -1.39 -4.57 5.51
CA SER A 331 -1.62 -4.26 4.10
C SER A 331 -1.66 -2.74 3.84
N CYS A 332 -2.27 -1.95 4.74
CA CYS A 332 -2.31 -0.48 4.62
C CYS A 332 -0.91 0.15 4.75
N ALA A 333 -0.03 -0.42 5.56
CA ALA A 333 1.33 0.08 5.70
C ALA A 333 2.14 -0.09 4.42
N SER A 334 2.01 -1.24 3.74
CA SER A 334 2.64 -1.49 2.44
C SER A 334 2.08 -0.60 1.33
N ILE A 335 0.76 -0.35 1.34
CA ILE A 335 0.13 0.64 0.44
C ILE A 335 0.68 2.05 0.72
N GLY A 336 0.79 2.44 2.00
CA GLY A 336 1.39 3.71 2.39
C GLY A 336 2.86 3.84 1.94
N LEU A 337 3.63 2.75 2.00
CA LEU A 337 5.01 2.71 1.48
C LEU A 337 5.05 2.92 -0.05
N MET A 338 4.10 2.35 -0.79
CA MET A 338 3.95 2.60 -2.23
C MET A 338 3.63 4.07 -2.50
N MET A 339 2.70 4.67 -1.74
CA MET A 339 2.33 6.09 -1.87
C MET A 339 3.53 7.02 -1.60
N PHE A 340 4.34 6.70 -0.60
CA PHE A 340 5.56 7.44 -0.29
C PHE A 340 6.62 7.24 -1.38
N GLY A 341 6.88 6.01 -1.82
CA GLY A 341 7.86 5.69 -2.87
C GLY A 341 7.55 6.38 -4.22
N GLN A 342 6.28 6.44 -4.61
CA GLN A 342 5.85 7.16 -5.81
C GLN A 342 6.21 8.66 -5.74
N ARG A 343 5.97 9.29 -4.58
CA ARG A 343 6.31 10.72 -4.35
C ARG A 343 7.82 10.97 -4.34
N MET A 344 8.57 10.05 -3.72
CA MET A 344 10.03 10.08 -3.72
C MET A 344 10.57 9.99 -5.14
N ALA A 345 10.06 9.05 -5.95
CA ALA A 345 10.46 8.91 -7.35
C ALA A 345 10.19 10.18 -8.16
N ALA A 346 9.05 10.84 -7.96
CA ALA A 346 8.73 12.10 -8.63
C ALA A 346 9.64 13.24 -8.17
N MET A 347 9.86 13.39 -6.85
CA MET A 347 10.65 14.45 -6.25
C MET A 347 12.14 14.36 -6.61
N PHE A 348 12.71 13.14 -6.64
CA PHE A 348 14.14 12.91 -6.96
C PHE A 348 14.39 12.54 -8.42
N ARG A 349 13.36 12.27 -9.21
CA ARG A 349 13.44 11.79 -10.61
C ARG A 349 14.28 10.52 -10.72
N ASP A 350 14.10 9.60 -9.80
CA ASP A 350 14.92 8.40 -9.65
C ASP A 350 14.03 7.15 -9.65
N ALA A 351 14.31 6.25 -10.58
CA ALA A 351 13.58 4.99 -10.76
C ALA A 351 13.76 4.01 -9.60
N SER A 352 14.84 4.14 -8.81
CA SER A 352 15.18 3.18 -7.74
C SER A 352 14.11 3.07 -6.66
N TYR A 353 13.33 4.13 -6.44
CA TYR A 353 12.21 4.11 -5.50
C TYR A 353 11.12 3.12 -5.92
N TYR A 354 10.96 2.88 -7.21
CA TYR A 354 10.00 1.92 -7.75
C TYR A 354 10.39 0.45 -7.54
N GLU A 355 11.64 0.15 -7.18
CA GLU A 355 12.01 -1.22 -6.72
C GLU A 355 11.20 -1.61 -5.48
N THR A 356 11.00 -0.66 -4.55
CA THR A 356 10.20 -0.86 -3.34
C THR A 356 8.70 -0.84 -3.64
N VAL A 357 8.23 0.09 -4.47
CA VAL A 357 6.81 0.19 -4.88
C VAL A 357 6.36 -1.11 -5.55
N GLU A 358 7.11 -1.61 -6.51
CA GLU A 358 6.84 -2.84 -7.23
C GLU A 358 6.88 -4.07 -6.30
N ARG A 359 7.88 -4.14 -5.42
CA ARG A 359 8.01 -5.21 -4.42
C ARG A 359 6.81 -5.26 -3.48
N ALA A 360 6.38 -4.13 -2.92
CA ALA A 360 5.22 -4.05 -2.04
C ALA A 360 3.93 -4.44 -2.78
N LEU A 361 3.75 -3.96 -4.01
CA LEU A 361 2.60 -4.28 -4.85
C LEU A 361 2.52 -5.78 -5.14
N CYS A 362 3.59 -6.35 -5.73
CA CYS A 362 3.61 -7.73 -6.23
C CYS A 362 3.53 -8.79 -5.12
N ASN A 363 3.86 -8.44 -3.89
CA ASN A 363 3.89 -9.39 -2.79
C ASN A 363 2.86 -9.05 -1.71
N THR A 364 3.13 -8.09 -0.81
CA THR A 364 2.27 -7.84 0.35
C THR A 364 0.88 -7.34 -0.04
N VAL A 365 0.75 -6.45 -1.03
CA VAL A 365 -0.56 -5.90 -1.43
C VAL A 365 -1.40 -6.94 -2.16
N LEU A 366 -0.83 -7.67 -3.13
CA LEU A 366 -1.55 -8.77 -3.80
C LEU A 366 -1.83 -9.91 -2.81
N GLY A 367 -0.87 -10.26 -1.94
CA GLY A 367 -1.07 -11.24 -0.87
C GLY A 367 -2.19 -10.86 0.10
N GLY A 368 -2.48 -9.57 0.26
CA GLY A 368 -3.54 -9.06 1.13
C GLY A 368 -4.96 -9.37 0.70
N VAL A 369 -5.20 -9.84 -0.54
CA VAL A 369 -6.54 -10.14 -1.08
C VAL A 369 -6.58 -11.53 -1.69
N SER A 370 -7.73 -12.22 -1.59
CA SER A 370 -7.96 -13.50 -2.26
C SER A 370 -8.04 -13.33 -3.79
N ALA A 371 -7.67 -14.36 -4.54
CA ALA A 371 -7.86 -14.41 -5.99
C ALA A 371 -9.34 -14.26 -6.41
N ALA A 372 -10.28 -14.57 -5.50
CA ALA A 372 -11.71 -14.39 -5.68
C ALA A 372 -12.21 -12.97 -5.31
N GLY A 373 -11.40 -12.14 -4.64
CA GLY A 373 -11.73 -10.75 -4.29
C GLY A 373 -12.72 -10.55 -3.14
N ASP A 374 -12.98 -11.56 -2.33
CA ASP A 374 -14.00 -11.54 -1.29
C ASP A 374 -13.46 -11.73 0.14
N ARG A 375 -12.14 -11.90 0.27
CA ARG A 375 -11.46 -12.14 1.54
C ARG A 375 -10.11 -11.45 1.58
N TYR A 376 -9.66 -11.09 2.78
CA TYR A 376 -8.50 -10.23 2.99
C TYR A 376 -7.61 -10.73 4.13
N PHE A 377 -6.29 -10.49 4.00
CA PHE A 377 -5.38 -10.44 5.13
C PHE A 377 -5.20 -8.99 5.59
N TYR A 378 -5.28 -8.79 6.89
CA TYR A 378 -4.87 -7.55 7.55
C TYR A 378 -3.36 -7.56 7.76
N VAL A 379 -2.88 -8.64 8.39
CA VAL A 379 -1.49 -8.96 8.71
C VAL A 379 -0.94 -9.91 7.66
N ASN A 380 0.29 -9.66 7.19
CA ASN A 380 0.92 -10.43 6.11
C ASN A 380 2.24 -11.06 6.57
N PRO A 381 2.20 -12.24 7.21
CA PRO A 381 3.37 -12.91 7.78
C PRO A 381 4.25 -13.58 6.70
N LEU A 382 5.51 -13.87 7.05
CA LEU A 382 6.43 -14.67 6.24
C LEU A 382 6.56 -16.13 6.71
N GLU A 383 5.96 -16.44 7.85
CA GLU A 383 5.85 -17.79 8.38
C GLU A 383 4.50 -17.94 9.09
N VAL A 384 3.75 -18.98 8.75
CA VAL A 384 2.44 -19.31 9.33
C VAL A 384 2.44 -20.74 9.81
N TRP A 385 2.12 -20.91 11.07
CA TRP A 385 1.78 -22.21 11.66
C TRP A 385 0.35 -22.11 12.21
N PRO A 386 -0.66 -22.67 11.54
CA PRO A 386 -2.07 -22.45 11.86
C PRO A 386 -2.46 -22.85 13.30
N ALA A 387 -1.77 -23.85 13.87
CA ALA A 387 -2.02 -24.28 15.24
C ALA A 387 -1.73 -23.19 16.30
N ASN A 388 -0.83 -22.23 15.98
CA ASN A 388 -0.45 -21.13 16.86
C ASN A 388 -1.19 -19.81 16.55
N CYS A 389 -2.07 -19.78 15.56
CA CYS A 389 -2.85 -18.59 15.16
C CYS A 389 -4.28 -18.65 15.74
N LYS A 390 -4.43 -19.11 16.97
CA LYS A 390 -5.72 -19.28 17.66
C LYS A 390 -5.89 -18.24 18.75
N ASP A 391 -7.13 -18.02 19.16
CA ASP A 391 -7.45 -17.21 20.32
C ASP A 391 -6.67 -17.68 21.56
N HIS A 392 -6.23 -16.73 22.37
CA HIS A 392 -5.40 -16.95 23.57
C HIS A 392 -3.95 -17.40 23.30
N THR A 393 -3.44 -17.22 22.10
CA THR A 393 -2.00 -17.33 21.80
C THR A 393 -1.35 -15.96 21.67
N SER A 394 0.00 -15.90 21.68
CA SER A 394 0.74 -14.64 21.56
C SER A 394 0.60 -13.96 20.18
N ILE A 395 0.10 -14.66 19.19
CA ILE A 395 -0.09 -14.20 17.80
C ILE A 395 -1.53 -14.36 17.31
N GLU A 396 -2.51 -14.32 18.22
CA GLU A 396 -3.95 -14.43 17.89
C GLU A 396 -4.45 -13.39 16.88
N TYR A 397 -3.76 -12.25 16.78
CA TYR A 397 -4.05 -11.20 15.79
C TYR A 397 -3.75 -11.66 14.34
N LEU A 398 -2.88 -12.65 14.16
CA LEU A 398 -2.57 -13.24 12.86
C LEU A 398 -3.63 -14.29 12.51
N LYS A 399 -4.18 -14.20 11.30
CA LYS A 399 -5.15 -15.19 10.81
C LYS A 399 -4.50 -16.04 9.71
N PRO A 400 -4.54 -17.38 9.81
CA PRO A 400 -3.92 -18.27 8.84
C PRO A 400 -4.68 -18.35 7.51
N VAL A 401 -5.89 -17.80 7.45
CA VAL A 401 -6.74 -17.68 6.26
C VAL A 401 -7.32 -16.27 6.16
N ARG A 402 -7.52 -15.80 4.92
CA ARG A 402 -8.13 -14.50 4.68
C ARG A 402 -9.54 -14.43 5.24
N GLN A 403 -9.87 -13.28 5.84
CA GLN A 403 -11.16 -13.02 6.47
C GLN A 403 -12.09 -12.24 5.52
N PRO A 404 -13.40 -12.45 5.57
CA PRO A 404 -14.35 -11.67 4.75
C PRO A 404 -14.37 -10.19 5.15
N TRP A 405 -14.16 -9.89 6.43
CA TRP A 405 -14.14 -8.54 6.99
C TRP A 405 -13.45 -8.53 8.36
N PHE A 406 -13.24 -7.34 8.91
CA PHE A 406 -12.66 -7.11 10.22
C PHE A 406 -13.52 -6.13 11.02
N GLU A 407 -13.42 -6.16 12.33
CA GLU A 407 -14.06 -5.18 13.21
C GLU A 407 -13.48 -3.78 12.99
N VAL A 408 -12.15 -3.72 12.80
CA VAL A 408 -11.41 -2.55 12.30
C VAL A 408 -11.02 -2.87 10.86
N ALA A 409 -11.70 -2.27 9.88
CA ALA A 409 -11.67 -2.73 8.49
C ALA A 409 -10.93 -1.78 7.52
N CYS A 410 -9.83 -1.17 7.95
CA CYS A 410 -9.07 -0.25 7.08
C CYS A 410 -8.53 -0.93 5.81
N CYS A 411 -8.07 -2.20 5.89
CA CYS A 411 -7.36 -2.88 4.79
C CYS A 411 -8.24 -3.25 3.58
N PRO A 412 -9.45 -3.84 3.72
CA PRO A 412 -10.25 -4.27 2.56
C PRO A 412 -10.53 -3.15 1.56
N ALA A 413 -11.03 -2.01 2.02
CA ALA A 413 -11.35 -0.88 1.16
C ALA A 413 -10.08 -0.14 0.68
N ASN A 414 -8.99 -0.14 1.47
CA ASN A 414 -7.71 0.43 1.03
C ASN A 414 -7.06 -0.39 -0.09
N ILE A 415 -7.13 -1.72 -0.02
CA ILE A 415 -6.69 -2.61 -1.12
C ILE A 415 -7.54 -2.34 -2.37
N ALA A 416 -8.87 -2.25 -2.22
CA ALA A 416 -9.77 -1.98 -3.33
C ALA A 416 -9.43 -0.67 -4.06
N ARG A 417 -9.29 0.46 -3.33
CA ARG A 417 -8.94 1.74 -3.95
C ARG A 417 -7.56 1.72 -4.61
N THR A 418 -6.59 0.97 -4.05
CA THR A 418 -5.24 0.86 -4.60
C THR A 418 -5.22 0.08 -5.90
N LEU A 419 -5.87 -1.08 -5.95
CA LEU A 419 -5.94 -1.91 -7.15
C LEU A 419 -6.78 -1.26 -8.27
N ALA A 420 -7.86 -0.54 -7.93
CA ALA A 420 -8.65 0.21 -8.91
C ALA A 420 -7.88 1.40 -9.50
N SER A 421 -6.91 1.97 -8.77
CA SER A 421 -6.11 3.11 -9.19
C SER A 421 -4.69 2.74 -9.64
N LEU A 422 -4.45 1.47 -9.99
CA LEU A 422 -3.12 0.95 -10.32
C LEU A 422 -2.39 1.76 -11.40
N GLY A 423 -3.14 2.31 -12.37
CA GLY A 423 -2.60 3.17 -13.43
C GLY A 423 -1.75 4.33 -12.92
N GLN A 424 -2.04 4.87 -11.73
CA GLN A 424 -1.26 5.98 -11.14
C GLN A 424 0.19 5.60 -10.80
N TYR A 425 0.48 4.31 -10.66
CA TYR A 425 1.85 3.81 -10.38
C TYR A 425 2.59 3.39 -11.63
N ILE A 426 1.88 3.14 -12.75
CA ILE A 426 2.51 2.68 -14.01
C ILE A 426 3.21 3.83 -14.72
N TYR A 427 2.54 4.99 -14.80
CA TYR A 427 3.02 6.13 -15.57
C TYR A 427 3.11 7.41 -14.75
N ALA A 428 4.07 8.26 -15.13
CA ALA A 428 4.13 9.65 -14.74
C ALA A 428 4.54 10.50 -15.95
N VAL A 429 4.24 11.80 -15.93
CA VAL A 429 4.55 12.70 -17.06
C VAL A 429 5.15 14.00 -16.57
N ASP A 430 6.03 14.58 -17.39
CA ASP A 430 6.40 15.99 -17.32
C ASP A 430 6.13 16.65 -18.68
N GLU A 431 6.59 17.87 -18.90
CA GLU A 431 6.32 18.60 -20.13
C GLU A 431 6.78 17.91 -21.41
N ARG A 432 7.81 17.04 -21.34
CA ARG A 432 8.46 16.40 -22.49
C ARG A 432 8.61 14.91 -22.37
N SER A 433 8.37 14.36 -21.18
CA SER A 433 8.69 12.96 -20.90
C SER A 433 7.47 12.19 -20.40
N ILE A 434 7.41 10.92 -20.79
CA ILE A 434 6.57 9.91 -20.16
C ILE A 434 7.50 8.96 -19.41
N TYR A 435 7.28 8.80 -18.11
CA TYR A 435 7.98 7.85 -17.27
C TYR A 435 7.18 6.56 -17.22
N VAL A 436 7.77 5.45 -17.62
CA VAL A 436 7.23 4.10 -17.50
C VAL A 436 7.87 3.47 -16.27
N ASN A 437 7.14 3.46 -15.16
CA ASN A 437 7.66 3.10 -13.84
C ASN A 437 7.44 1.63 -13.49
N LEU A 438 6.30 1.05 -13.87
CA LEU A 438 6.03 -0.39 -13.72
C LEU A 438 5.97 -1.05 -15.09
N LEU A 439 6.65 -2.18 -15.25
CA LEU A 439 6.71 -2.94 -16.50
C LEU A 439 5.50 -3.87 -16.62
N VAL A 440 4.30 -3.28 -16.53
CA VAL A 440 3.00 -3.94 -16.50
C VAL A 440 2.25 -3.67 -17.79
N GLY A 441 1.76 -4.71 -18.47
CA GLY A 441 0.98 -4.58 -19.69
C GLY A 441 -0.14 -3.55 -19.54
N SER A 442 -0.12 -2.50 -20.37
CA SER A 442 -1.03 -1.36 -20.23
C SER A 442 -0.98 -0.43 -21.44
N THR A 443 -1.96 0.46 -21.56
CA THR A 443 -1.97 1.56 -22.53
C THR A 443 -2.11 2.89 -21.82
N ILE A 444 -1.49 3.94 -22.39
CA ILE A 444 -1.72 5.32 -22.02
C ILE A 444 -1.91 6.18 -23.26
N GLU A 445 -2.85 7.13 -23.17
CA GLU A 445 -3.02 8.22 -24.14
C GLU A 445 -2.86 9.55 -23.42
N THR A 446 -1.97 10.42 -23.90
CA THR A 446 -1.71 11.71 -23.25
C THR A 446 -1.22 12.74 -24.27
N THR A 447 -1.26 14.00 -23.92
CA THR A 447 -0.73 15.10 -24.75
C THR A 447 0.41 15.78 -24.00
N LEU A 448 1.58 15.88 -24.62
CA LEU A 448 2.76 16.57 -24.13
C LEU A 448 3.09 17.72 -25.10
N ARG A 449 3.03 19.00 -24.68
CA ARG A 449 3.34 20.15 -25.51
C ARG A 449 2.73 20.09 -26.92
N ASP A 450 1.41 19.91 -27.01
CA ASP A 450 0.69 19.82 -28.30
C ASP A 450 1.04 18.59 -29.14
N THR A 451 1.71 17.58 -28.57
CA THR A 451 1.99 16.30 -29.18
C THR A 451 1.15 15.22 -28.51
N ASP A 452 0.23 14.62 -29.26
CA ASP A 452 -0.51 13.49 -28.78
C ASP A 452 0.37 12.24 -28.83
N VAL A 453 0.38 11.52 -27.72
CA VAL A 453 1.20 10.32 -27.53
C VAL A 453 0.31 9.18 -27.03
N ARG A 454 0.42 8.03 -27.69
CA ARG A 454 -0.11 6.76 -27.23
C ARG A 454 1.05 5.80 -27.02
N ILE A 455 1.09 5.16 -25.86
CA ILE A 455 1.98 4.03 -25.59
C ILE A 455 1.13 2.81 -25.31
N GLU A 456 1.48 1.69 -25.94
CA GLU A 456 1.01 0.37 -25.58
C GLU A 456 2.21 -0.45 -25.09
N GLN A 457 2.10 -0.96 -23.88
CA GLN A 457 3.11 -1.77 -23.21
C GLN A 457 2.62 -3.21 -23.08
N ARG A 458 3.43 -4.17 -23.52
CA ARG A 458 3.23 -5.62 -23.34
C ARG A 458 4.47 -6.21 -22.68
N SER A 459 4.31 -6.94 -21.57
CA SER A 459 5.43 -7.52 -20.82
C SER A 459 5.40 -9.05 -20.89
N GLY A 460 6.44 -9.62 -21.48
CA GLY A 460 6.70 -11.07 -21.48
C GLY A 460 7.88 -11.48 -20.60
N LEU A 461 8.47 -10.54 -19.87
CA LEU A 461 9.76 -10.72 -19.15
C LEU A 461 9.73 -11.88 -18.16
N MET A 462 8.63 -12.09 -17.45
CA MET A 462 8.50 -13.19 -16.48
C MET A 462 8.47 -14.58 -17.10
N HIS A 463 8.26 -14.65 -18.44
CA HIS A 463 8.17 -15.89 -19.21
C HIS A 463 9.31 -16.02 -20.26
N GLY A 464 10.44 -15.33 -20.03
CA GLY A 464 11.57 -15.36 -20.93
C GLY A 464 11.40 -14.58 -22.25
N GLY A 465 10.32 -13.79 -22.36
CA GLY A 465 10.07 -12.89 -23.47
C GLY A 465 10.68 -11.50 -23.26
N ALA A 466 10.21 -10.54 -24.05
CA ALA A 466 10.61 -9.15 -23.98
C ALA A 466 9.49 -8.26 -23.42
N LEU A 467 9.86 -7.08 -22.94
CA LEU A 467 8.96 -5.95 -22.84
C LEU A 467 8.91 -5.27 -24.22
N GLU A 468 7.72 -5.04 -24.72
CA GLU A 468 7.45 -4.32 -25.95
C GLU A 468 6.72 -3.01 -25.65
N LEU A 469 7.18 -1.92 -26.27
CA LEU A 469 6.58 -0.60 -26.20
C LEU A 469 6.29 -0.10 -27.62
N ASP A 470 5.03 -0.04 -27.99
CA ASP A 470 4.58 0.64 -29.21
C ASP A 470 4.26 2.09 -28.87
N VAL A 471 5.06 3.01 -29.38
CA VAL A 471 4.92 4.45 -29.14
C VAL A 471 4.45 5.12 -30.42
N ARG A 472 3.25 5.72 -30.41
CA ARG A 472 2.72 6.55 -31.50
C ARG A 472 2.76 8.00 -31.06
N SER A 473 3.35 8.85 -31.91
CA SER A 473 3.44 10.30 -31.69
C SER A 473 2.90 11.04 -32.91
N SER A 474 2.04 12.06 -32.71
CA SER A 474 1.43 12.84 -33.80
C SER A 474 2.09 14.19 -34.02
N GLY A 475 2.94 14.65 -33.10
CA GLY A 475 3.46 16.00 -33.10
C GLY A 475 4.84 16.14 -33.73
N THR A 476 5.23 17.41 -33.91
CA THR A 476 6.57 17.78 -34.43
C THR A 476 7.61 17.97 -33.34
N HIS A 477 7.18 18.02 -32.08
CA HIS A 477 8.08 18.18 -30.93
C HIS A 477 8.63 16.84 -30.47
N PRO A 478 9.95 16.71 -30.29
CA PRO A 478 10.55 15.51 -29.70
C PRO A 478 10.02 15.28 -28.28
N ILE A 479 9.71 14.02 -27.99
CA ILE A 479 9.37 13.55 -26.65
C ILE A 479 10.38 12.50 -26.19
N VAL A 480 10.39 12.22 -24.89
CA VAL A 480 11.25 11.20 -24.28
C VAL A 480 10.39 10.20 -23.54
N VAL A 481 10.57 8.91 -23.83
CA VAL A 481 10.07 7.84 -22.99
C VAL A 481 11.21 7.44 -22.04
N ARG A 482 10.98 7.62 -20.73
CA ARG A 482 11.90 7.23 -19.67
C ARG A 482 11.45 5.89 -19.12
N LEU A 483 12.05 4.82 -19.61
CA LEU A 483 11.72 3.45 -19.24
C LEU A 483 12.56 3.04 -18.04
N ARG A 484 11.90 2.72 -16.89
CA ARG A 484 12.62 2.17 -15.73
C ARG A 484 13.35 0.89 -16.12
N LEU A 485 14.60 0.78 -15.70
CA LEU A 485 15.41 -0.42 -15.83
C LEU A 485 15.51 -1.10 -14.46
N PRO A 486 14.68 -2.10 -14.17
CA PRO A 486 14.70 -2.80 -12.89
C PRO A 486 16.00 -3.58 -12.69
N LYS A 487 16.48 -3.67 -11.45
CA LYS A 487 17.70 -4.41 -11.08
C LYS A 487 17.61 -5.92 -11.31
N TRP A 488 16.40 -6.45 -11.41
CA TRP A 488 16.17 -7.88 -11.64
C TRP A 488 16.26 -8.30 -13.12
N ILE A 489 16.50 -7.36 -14.06
CA ILE A 489 16.81 -7.69 -15.46
C ILE A 489 18.33 -7.70 -15.61
N GLU A 490 18.88 -8.86 -15.93
CA GLU A 490 20.30 -9.05 -16.22
C GLU A 490 20.59 -8.96 -17.72
N ALA A 491 21.75 -8.39 -18.08
CA ALA A 491 22.19 -8.19 -19.47
C ALA A 491 21.10 -7.58 -20.38
N PRO A 492 20.56 -6.38 -20.04
CA PRO A 492 19.48 -5.77 -20.80
C PRO A 492 19.92 -5.41 -22.22
N VAL A 493 19.09 -5.74 -23.22
CA VAL A 493 19.28 -5.41 -24.62
C VAL A 493 18.08 -4.61 -25.10
N PHE A 494 18.35 -3.41 -25.64
CA PHE A 494 17.33 -2.53 -26.21
C PHE A 494 17.35 -2.58 -27.74
N ARG A 495 16.16 -2.56 -28.36
CA ARG A 495 16.01 -2.38 -29.80
C ARG A 495 14.97 -1.34 -30.13
N LEU A 496 15.20 -0.63 -31.23
CA LEU A 496 14.24 0.27 -31.87
C LEU A 496 13.96 -0.24 -33.28
N ASN A 497 12.73 -0.57 -33.59
CA ASN A 497 12.29 -1.12 -34.87
C ASN A 497 13.14 -2.34 -35.31
N GLY A 498 13.56 -3.15 -34.35
CA GLY A 498 14.38 -4.35 -34.56
C GLY A 498 15.89 -4.13 -34.53
N GLU A 499 16.38 -2.89 -34.66
CA GLU A 499 17.79 -2.56 -34.59
C GLU A 499 18.24 -2.35 -33.13
N GLU A 500 19.39 -2.90 -32.76
CA GLU A 500 19.94 -2.75 -31.41
C GLU A 500 20.39 -1.31 -31.17
N ILE A 501 20.02 -0.76 -30.02
CA ILE A 501 20.37 0.59 -29.58
C ILE A 501 21.01 0.57 -28.20
N GLN A 502 21.74 1.61 -27.87
CA GLN A 502 22.36 1.82 -26.56
C GLN A 502 21.81 3.12 -25.95
N PRO A 503 20.65 3.10 -25.28
CA PRO A 503 20.11 4.32 -24.68
C PRO A 503 20.98 4.76 -23.49
N ALA A 504 21.08 6.08 -23.27
CA ALA A 504 21.63 6.59 -22.02
C ALA A 504 20.75 6.14 -20.84
N VAL A 505 21.37 5.83 -19.71
CA VAL A 505 20.66 5.52 -18.47
C VAL A 505 20.86 6.67 -17.48
N GLU A 506 19.76 7.34 -17.13
CA GLU A 506 19.74 8.48 -16.20
C GLU A 506 18.89 8.14 -14.99
N ASN A 507 19.46 8.12 -13.79
CA ASN A 507 18.74 7.83 -12.54
C ASN A 507 17.87 6.55 -12.61
N GLY A 508 18.41 5.48 -13.23
CA GLY A 508 17.72 4.21 -13.37
C GLY A 508 16.67 4.13 -14.49
N TYR A 509 16.54 5.19 -15.31
CA TYR A 509 15.70 5.20 -16.51
C TYR A 509 16.54 5.10 -17.77
N ALA A 510 16.23 4.18 -18.66
CA ALA A 510 16.69 4.22 -20.06
C ALA A 510 15.95 5.35 -20.79
N VAL A 511 16.72 6.22 -21.45
CA VAL A 511 16.22 7.42 -22.13
C VAL A 511 15.99 7.09 -23.60
N LEU A 512 14.72 6.89 -23.98
CA LEU A 512 14.30 6.53 -25.33
C LEU A 512 13.76 7.79 -26.04
N ALA A 513 14.53 8.32 -26.99
CA ALA A 513 14.14 9.51 -27.73
C ALA A 513 13.17 9.17 -28.87
N VAL A 514 12.07 9.93 -28.97
CA VAL A 514 11.09 9.89 -30.06
C VAL A 514 11.16 11.24 -30.77
N ASN A 515 11.94 11.31 -31.83
CA ASN A 515 12.33 12.58 -32.48
C ASN A 515 11.38 13.01 -33.61
N CYS A 516 10.43 12.18 -34.03
CA CYS A 516 9.53 12.47 -35.13
C CYS A 516 8.15 11.85 -34.90
N ALA A 517 7.16 12.41 -35.59
CA ALA A 517 5.82 11.79 -35.67
C ALA A 517 5.91 10.41 -36.32
N GLY A 518 5.05 9.50 -35.90
CA GLY A 518 4.96 8.14 -36.42
C GLY A 518 4.90 7.07 -35.35
N GLU A 519 5.20 5.85 -35.76
CA GLU A 519 5.21 4.67 -34.90
C GLU A 519 6.64 4.26 -34.61
N HIS A 520 6.93 3.98 -33.34
CA HIS A 520 8.24 3.54 -32.85
C HIS A 520 8.02 2.30 -31.99
N HIS A 521 8.66 1.21 -32.36
CA HIS A 521 8.60 -0.04 -31.62
C HIS A 521 9.90 -0.26 -30.86
N PHE A 522 9.83 -0.09 -29.52
CA PHE A 522 10.97 -0.38 -28.62
C PHE A 522 10.79 -1.75 -27.98
N THR A 523 11.87 -2.49 -27.85
CA THR A 523 11.91 -3.71 -27.05
C THR A 523 13.01 -3.67 -26.02
N LEU A 524 12.74 -4.20 -24.83
CA LEU A 524 13.71 -4.50 -23.79
C LEU A 524 13.67 -5.99 -23.50
N SER A 525 14.77 -6.68 -23.75
CA SER A 525 14.96 -8.09 -23.39
C SER A 525 16.13 -8.22 -22.41
N GLY A 526 16.19 -9.35 -21.72
CA GLY A 526 17.25 -9.67 -20.77
C GLY A 526 16.90 -10.93 -19.99
N SER A 527 17.82 -11.43 -19.20
CA SER A 527 17.58 -12.57 -18.32
C SER A 527 16.85 -12.13 -17.06
N VAL A 528 15.91 -12.94 -16.60
CA VAL A 528 15.21 -12.78 -15.32
C VAL A 528 15.41 -14.07 -14.51
N PRO A 529 16.60 -14.27 -13.93
CA PRO A 529 16.91 -15.48 -13.20
C PRO A 529 16.17 -15.56 -11.87
N VAL A 530 16.09 -16.78 -11.33
CA VAL A 530 15.67 -16.99 -9.94
C VAL A 530 16.87 -16.69 -9.01
N HIS A 531 16.69 -15.70 -8.13
CA HIS A 531 17.67 -15.35 -7.11
C HIS A 531 17.41 -16.06 -5.79
N ARG A 532 18.47 -16.52 -5.13
CA ARG A 532 18.48 -16.93 -3.73
C ARG A 532 18.92 -15.75 -2.89
N CYS A 533 17.98 -15.15 -2.19
CA CYS A 533 18.23 -13.97 -1.38
C CYS A 533 18.61 -14.39 0.04
N ALA A 534 19.70 -13.84 0.56
CA ALA A 534 20.05 -13.90 1.97
C ALA A 534 19.78 -12.54 2.61
N ALA A 535 19.37 -12.53 3.87
CA ALA A 535 19.20 -11.30 4.62
C ALA A 535 20.56 -10.77 5.15
N ASN A 536 20.59 -9.47 5.49
CA ASN A 536 21.70 -8.92 6.26
C ASN A 536 21.85 -9.69 7.57
N LEU A 537 23.07 -10.03 7.97
CA LEU A 537 23.35 -10.82 9.19
C LEU A 537 22.82 -10.18 10.49
N CYS A 538 22.52 -8.88 10.49
CA CYS A 538 21.84 -8.23 11.60
C CYS A 538 20.37 -8.64 11.74
N VAL A 539 19.74 -9.18 10.70
CA VAL A 539 18.39 -9.77 10.74
C VAL A 539 18.49 -11.18 11.32
N ARG A 540 18.42 -11.26 12.64
CA ARG A 540 18.68 -12.52 13.39
C ARG A 540 17.75 -13.65 13.01
N ALA A 541 16.53 -13.35 12.64
CA ALA A 541 15.53 -14.35 12.25
C ALA A 541 15.93 -15.11 10.97
N ASP A 542 16.76 -14.52 10.11
CA ASP A 542 17.06 -15.07 8.78
C ASP A 542 18.53 -15.48 8.61
N VAL A 543 19.31 -15.50 9.70
CA VAL A 543 20.69 -15.99 9.66
C VAL A 543 20.70 -17.50 9.28
N GLY A 544 21.40 -17.85 8.21
CA GLY A 544 21.45 -19.22 7.70
C GLY A 544 20.20 -19.63 6.91
N ARG A 545 19.38 -18.67 6.50
CA ARG A 545 18.18 -18.88 5.67
C ARG A 545 18.31 -18.21 4.31
N VAL A 546 17.56 -18.72 3.35
CA VAL A 546 17.43 -18.17 2.01
C VAL A 546 15.96 -18.08 1.62
N ALA A 547 15.63 -17.06 0.82
CA ALA A 547 14.34 -16.93 0.16
C ALA A 547 14.53 -16.92 -1.35
N LEU A 548 13.53 -17.34 -2.10
CA LEU A 548 13.54 -17.31 -3.57
C LEU A 548 12.85 -16.05 -4.09
N GLN A 549 13.43 -15.44 -5.11
CA GLN A 549 12.87 -14.30 -5.82
C GLN A 549 13.09 -14.46 -7.33
N LYS A 550 12.02 -14.20 -8.14
CA LYS A 550 12.13 -14.07 -9.59
C LYS A 550 11.47 -12.76 -10.02
N GLY A 551 12.22 -11.90 -10.68
CA GLY A 551 11.76 -10.54 -10.97
C GLY A 551 11.32 -9.83 -9.68
N PRO A 552 10.14 -9.19 -9.65
CA PRO A 552 9.63 -8.52 -8.45
C PRO A 552 8.97 -9.48 -7.44
N PHE A 553 8.71 -10.74 -7.79
CA PHE A 553 7.98 -11.70 -6.98
C PHE A 553 8.89 -12.46 -6.03
N VAL A 554 8.53 -12.47 -4.76
CA VAL A 554 9.07 -13.35 -3.72
C VAL A 554 8.25 -14.63 -3.73
N TYR A 555 8.88 -15.77 -3.43
CA TYR A 555 8.24 -17.07 -3.41
C TYR A 555 8.11 -17.60 -1.99
N CYS A 556 7.11 -18.44 -1.77
CA CYS A 556 6.90 -19.13 -0.50
C CYS A 556 6.53 -20.60 -0.72
N PHE A 557 6.72 -21.39 0.32
CA PHE A 557 6.39 -22.81 0.37
C PHE A 557 5.07 -22.97 1.15
N GLU A 558 4.12 -23.74 0.61
CA GLU A 558 2.85 -24.07 1.26
C GLU A 558 2.81 -25.53 1.67
N GLN A 559 2.14 -25.84 2.77
CA GLN A 559 1.99 -27.18 3.32
C GLN A 559 1.42 -28.19 2.31
N GLN A 560 0.46 -27.76 1.51
CA GLN A 560 -0.21 -28.65 0.56
C GLN A 560 0.75 -29.27 -0.49
N ASP A 561 1.82 -28.56 -0.85
CA ASP A 561 2.78 -28.99 -1.84
C ASP A 561 4.01 -29.64 -1.20
N ASN A 562 4.30 -29.30 0.06
CA ASN A 562 5.55 -29.66 0.73
C ASN A 562 5.34 -30.55 1.96
N GLY A 563 4.09 -30.91 2.31
CA GLY A 563 3.77 -31.67 3.52
C GLY A 563 3.84 -30.82 4.80
N GLU A 564 3.52 -31.45 5.93
CA GLU A 564 3.49 -30.80 7.25
C GLU A 564 4.90 -30.46 7.75
N ASN A 565 4.97 -29.55 8.74
CA ASN A 565 6.20 -29.11 9.37
C ASN A 565 7.20 -28.51 8.36
N LEU A 566 6.84 -27.38 7.76
CA LEU A 566 7.72 -26.66 6.82
C LEU A 566 9.04 -26.19 7.47
N ALA A 567 9.11 -26.13 8.81
CA ALA A 567 10.32 -25.82 9.54
C ALA A 567 11.42 -26.87 9.37
N ALA A 568 11.06 -28.10 8.98
CA ALA A 568 12.02 -29.19 8.71
C ALA A 568 12.64 -29.10 7.30
N LEU A 569 12.19 -28.24 6.42
CA LEU A 569 12.72 -28.10 5.06
C LEU A 569 14.11 -27.45 5.07
N ARG A 570 14.97 -27.95 4.19
CA ARG A 570 16.33 -27.43 3.96
C ARG A 570 16.59 -27.33 2.46
N MET A 571 17.25 -26.25 2.05
CA MET A 571 17.63 -26.01 0.67
C MET A 571 19.15 -25.82 0.58
N ALA A 572 19.81 -26.55 -0.31
CA ALA A 572 21.23 -26.33 -0.54
C ALA A 572 21.48 -24.97 -1.20
N PRO A 573 22.59 -24.28 -0.88
CA PRO A 573 22.88 -22.95 -1.45
C PRO A 573 22.98 -22.96 -2.98
N ASP A 574 23.38 -24.05 -3.58
CA ASP A 574 23.60 -24.29 -5.01
C ASP A 574 22.52 -25.17 -5.66
N ALA A 575 21.43 -25.49 -4.92
CA ALA A 575 20.36 -26.33 -5.44
C ALA A 575 19.84 -25.84 -6.80
N ALA A 576 19.67 -26.72 -7.76
CA ALA A 576 19.06 -26.38 -9.03
C ALA A 576 17.60 -25.95 -8.82
N VAL A 577 17.19 -24.91 -9.55
CA VAL A 577 15.81 -24.44 -9.56
C VAL A 577 15.23 -24.66 -10.95
N GLU A 578 14.08 -25.31 -11.02
CA GLU A 578 13.34 -25.55 -12.25
C GLU A 578 12.05 -24.72 -12.23
N GLU A 579 11.80 -23.96 -13.29
CA GLU A 579 10.53 -23.23 -13.47
C GLU A 579 9.47 -24.19 -13.98
N LYS A 580 8.31 -24.13 -13.35
CA LYS A 580 7.13 -24.94 -13.70
C LYS A 580 6.01 -24.08 -14.26
N VAL A 581 5.18 -24.70 -15.07
CA VAL A 581 3.91 -24.11 -15.47
C VAL A 581 3.04 -23.97 -14.23
N PRO A 582 2.41 -22.79 -14.02
CA PRO A 582 1.59 -22.56 -12.83
C PRO A 582 0.41 -23.52 -12.75
N ALA A 583 -0.01 -23.83 -11.52
CA ALA A 583 -1.21 -24.61 -11.26
C ALA A 583 -2.46 -23.89 -11.83
N GLU A 584 -3.42 -24.65 -12.34
CA GLU A 584 -4.70 -24.10 -12.80
C GLU A 584 -5.42 -23.36 -11.66
N GLY A 585 -6.04 -22.21 -11.97
CA GLY A 585 -6.90 -21.45 -11.06
C GLY A 585 -6.21 -20.29 -10.35
N LEU A 586 -4.89 -20.09 -10.47
CA LEU A 586 -4.22 -18.89 -10.00
C LEU A 586 -4.11 -17.84 -11.13
N PRO A 587 -4.33 -16.55 -10.83
CA PRO A 587 -4.27 -15.49 -11.85
C PRO A 587 -2.84 -15.21 -12.32
N GLY A 588 -2.67 -14.76 -13.57
CA GLY A 588 -1.44 -14.18 -14.10
C GLY A 588 -0.44 -15.16 -14.70
N ASN A 589 -0.66 -16.47 -14.58
CA ASN A 589 0.24 -17.51 -15.12
C ASN A 589 1.71 -17.36 -14.71
N LEU A 590 1.98 -16.86 -13.49
CA LEU A 590 3.34 -16.71 -12.99
C LEU A 590 3.99 -18.10 -12.81
N PRO A 591 5.28 -18.28 -13.18
CA PRO A 591 5.95 -19.55 -13.01
C PRO A 591 6.00 -19.95 -11.54
N GLU A 592 5.78 -21.22 -11.25
CA GLU A 592 6.08 -21.86 -9.97
C GLU A 592 7.50 -22.44 -10.00
N LEU A 593 8.07 -22.76 -8.85
CA LEU A 593 9.48 -23.17 -8.77
C LEU A 593 9.61 -24.50 -8.05
N ASP A 594 10.30 -25.46 -8.66
CA ASP A 594 10.78 -26.67 -8.01
C ASP A 594 12.26 -26.53 -7.67
N VAL A 595 12.61 -26.85 -6.44
CA VAL A 595 13.98 -26.77 -5.94
C VAL A 595 14.38 -28.08 -5.28
N ASN A 596 15.55 -28.60 -5.61
CA ASN A 596 16.11 -29.75 -4.90
C ASN A 596 16.46 -29.36 -3.47
N GLY A 597 15.92 -30.13 -2.51
CA GLY A 597 16.13 -29.91 -1.10
C GLY A 597 16.11 -31.18 -0.32
N CYS A 598 15.99 -31.06 0.98
CA CYS A 598 15.78 -32.20 1.86
C CYS A 598 14.91 -31.81 3.06
N ARG A 599 14.36 -32.79 3.70
CA ARG A 599 13.62 -32.68 4.96
C ARG A 599 14.42 -33.30 6.08
N ILE A 600 14.51 -32.60 7.21
CA ILE A 600 15.06 -33.22 8.45
C ILE A 600 14.03 -34.20 8.98
N VAL A 601 14.50 -35.39 9.31
CA VAL A 601 13.76 -36.43 10.01
C VAL A 601 14.51 -36.78 11.30
N SER A 602 13.76 -37.10 12.33
CA SER A 602 14.31 -37.50 13.63
C SER A 602 14.12 -39.00 13.84
N THR A 603 15.13 -39.67 14.36
CA THR A 603 15.02 -41.03 14.83
C THR A 603 15.38 -41.09 16.32
N GLY A 604 14.55 -41.80 17.13
CA GLY A 604 14.78 -41.94 18.57
C GLY A 604 13.99 -40.97 19.47
N VAL A 605 13.16 -40.10 18.87
CA VAL A 605 12.16 -39.30 19.59
C VAL A 605 10.80 -39.84 19.24
N ASP A 606 9.99 -40.19 20.22
CA ASP A 606 8.60 -40.59 20.05
C ASP A 606 7.63 -39.56 20.66
N ASP A 607 6.35 -39.77 20.47
CA ASP A 607 5.31 -38.81 20.96
C ASP A 607 5.21 -38.76 22.49
N ALA A 608 5.90 -39.66 23.21
CA ALA A 608 5.89 -39.69 24.68
C ALA A 608 6.97 -38.80 25.30
N GLU A 609 7.96 -38.37 24.52
CA GLU A 609 9.09 -37.57 25.01
C GLU A 609 9.22 -36.25 24.24
N LEU A 610 9.32 -35.16 24.98
CA LEU A 610 9.55 -33.85 24.41
C LEU A 610 11.02 -33.63 24.00
N TYR A 611 11.94 -34.19 24.76
CA TYR A 611 13.39 -34.12 24.54
C TYR A 611 14.01 -35.49 24.76
N ALA A 612 14.76 -35.98 23.78
CA ALA A 612 15.49 -37.23 23.88
C ALA A 612 16.80 -37.17 23.09
N ASP A 613 17.73 -38.11 23.40
CA ASP A 613 18.87 -38.33 22.53
C ASP A 613 18.39 -38.85 21.17
N CYS A 614 18.64 -38.08 20.13
CA CYS A 614 18.17 -38.42 18.79
C CYS A 614 19.27 -38.27 17.74
N VAL A 615 19.06 -38.91 16.60
CA VAL A 615 19.87 -38.70 15.39
C VAL A 615 19.01 -37.93 14.37
N LEU A 616 19.45 -36.76 14.01
CA LEU A 616 18.86 -36.01 12.89
C LEU A 616 19.43 -36.55 11.58
N ARG A 617 18.55 -36.90 10.65
CA ARG A 617 18.89 -37.31 9.29
C ARG A 617 18.17 -36.41 8.31
N THR A 618 18.65 -36.37 7.08
CA THR A 618 17.98 -35.67 5.99
C THR A 618 17.51 -36.69 4.94
N GLU A 619 16.28 -36.47 4.47
CA GLU A 619 15.73 -37.22 3.34
C GLU A 619 15.60 -36.26 2.15
N PRO A 620 16.12 -36.63 0.96
CA PRO A 620 15.97 -35.80 -0.24
C PRO A 620 14.50 -35.59 -0.59
N CYS A 621 14.15 -34.37 -0.98
CA CYS A 621 12.82 -34.05 -1.48
C CYS A 621 12.89 -32.86 -2.48
N THR A 622 11.85 -32.70 -3.29
CA THR A 622 11.64 -31.49 -4.07
C THR A 622 10.82 -30.52 -3.24
N LEU A 623 11.29 -29.30 -3.15
CA LEU A 623 10.57 -28.18 -2.52
C LEU A 623 9.83 -27.44 -3.62
N HIS A 624 8.52 -27.31 -3.49
CA HIS A 624 7.68 -26.60 -4.43
C HIS A 624 7.29 -25.22 -3.88
N ALA A 625 7.60 -24.15 -4.62
CA ALA A 625 7.37 -22.77 -4.21
C ALA A 625 6.44 -22.04 -5.19
N VAL A 626 5.55 -21.22 -4.65
CA VAL A 626 4.59 -20.39 -5.37
C VAL A 626 4.84 -18.90 -5.09
N PRO A 627 4.42 -17.97 -5.97
CA PRO A 627 4.54 -16.55 -5.70
C PRO A 627 3.80 -16.17 -4.41
N TYR A 628 4.49 -15.47 -3.50
CA TYR A 628 3.92 -15.02 -2.21
C TYR A 628 2.65 -14.17 -2.38
N GLY A 629 2.57 -13.34 -3.42
CA GLY A 629 1.35 -12.57 -3.71
C GLY A 629 0.10 -13.42 -3.96
N LEU A 630 0.27 -14.72 -4.20
CA LEU A 630 -0.81 -15.67 -4.51
C LEU A 630 -1.03 -16.75 -3.42
N TRP A 631 -0.26 -16.75 -2.33
CA TRP A 631 -0.37 -17.77 -1.28
C TRP A 631 -1.75 -17.78 -0.60
N GLY A 632 -2.12 -18.91 0.00
CA GLY A 632 -3.36 -19.06 0.76
C GLY A 632 -4.63 -18.96 -0.07
N ASN A 633 -4.55 -19.12 -1.40
CA ASN A 633 -5.71 -19.20 -2.28
C ASN A 633 -6.18 -20.63 -2.56
N ARG A 634 -5.41 -21.60 -2.10
CA ARG A 634 -5.68 -23.04 -2.24
C ARG A 634 -6.07 -23.63 -0.88
N THR A 635 -5.52 -24.77 -0.49
CA THR A 635 -5.82 -25.41 0.80
C THR A 635 -5.16 -24.66 1.96
N PRO A 636 -5.88 -24.34 3.05
CA PRO A 636 -5.28 -23.76 4.25
C PRO A 636 -4.22 -24.69 4.86
N GLY A 637 -3.11 -24.11 5.32
CA GLY A 637 -2.01 -24.86 5.91
C GLY A 637 -0.88 -23.96 6.38
N GLU A 638 0.27 -24.57 6.69
CA GLU A 638 1.50 -23.82 6.95
C GLU A 638 1.96 -23.08 5.69
N MET A 639 2.64 -21.96 5.90
CA MET A 639 3.33 -21.21 4.84
C MET A 639 4.68 -20.72 5.37
N ARG A 640 5.70 -20.71 4.50
CA ARG A 640 7.03 -20.21 4.86
C ARG A 640 7.73 -19.57 3.65
N VAL A 641 8.33 -18.39 3.84
CA VAL A 641 9.15 -17.71 2.83
C VAL A 641 10.62 -18.09 2.98
N TRP A 642 11.16 -17.97 4.19
CA TRP A 642 12.57 -18.23 4.48
C TRP A 642 12.80 -19.70 4.87
N VAL A 643 13.66 -20.38 4.14
CA VAL A 643 14.03 -21.78 4.39
C VAL A 643 15.48 -21.85 4.85
N ASP A 644 15.76 -22.67 5.85
CA ASP A 644 17.12 -22.87 6.34
C ASP A 644 17.99 -23.50 5.25
N THR A 645 19.21 -22.98 5.08
CA THR A 645 20.18 -23.52 4.13
C THR A 645 21.19 -24.43 4.82
N THR A 646 21.63 -25.46 4.12
CA THR A 646 22.78 -26.25 4.55
C THR A 646 24.04 -25.44 4.34
N ILE A 647 24.78 -25.12 5.42
CA ILE A 647 26.10 -24.52 5.32
C ILE A 647 27.08 -25.65 5.13
N SER A 648 27.76 -25.67 4.00
CA SER A 648 28.82 -26.65 3.69
C SER A 648 30.10 -26.39 4.52
#